data_a8be8534e1967541cc88eaf8b7a825f1
#
_entry.id   a8be8534e1967541cc88eaf8b7a825f1
#
_cell.length_a   1.000
_cell.length_b   1.000
_cell.length_c   1.000
_cell.angle_alpha   90.00
_cell.angle_beta   90.00
_cell.angle_gamma   90.00
#
_symmetry.space_group_name_H-M   'P 1'
#
loop_
_entity.id
_entity.type
_entity.pdbx_description
1 polymer ?
#
loop_
_entity_poly.entity_id
_entity_poly.type
_entity_poly.pdbx_seq_one_letter_code
_entity_poly.pdbx_strand_id
1 'polypeptide(L)'
;MQDDQHQQVLFAHFGTTSPCWRLSKDSNALELTAETGTGPADVAIALTVQQAAQIRRLTGITSNLILDIHLFGEPLRLHLVGKKLNGASWAGTASAYSDTESVARDLVHGLSFAEQVVSEVNSLVVILDQAGRIQRFNRLGEELSGMKEEDVIGKNVWALFMSSEDGAASSFNISGFFNRGVSYEVERLVKTVHGERLFLFRNKFVKSGSGIDEQFLICSGTDITEERRAQARLSELANTDSLTGLPNRNAIQDRIRQAIESAKEGESTGILFLDLDNFKKVNDHYGHVFGDRLIQDVSSAIRGCLDAGDTLARLGGDEFIVLALDATRAALEATAQRILERLRTPFSLGLVEVYTGCSIGIALCPEHGDSLESVIRSADTAMYVAKDEGKRTCRVFSPEMDHKVAEYMWLDTNLRRGLEEGQLALLYQPKVELATGIVKSVEALVRWNSPERGQIQPNDFIGYAEESGLIGPLGRWVMQTAAMQAAAWKAQGLELRVAINVSARQLVDTAVVRHFREALERAKLDSCLVDLELTESCLIEDEAAAIDLITQFRELGAQVHLDDFGTGYSSLSQLGRIPLDMIKLDRSFVRSINADKKAQALVRSMVAVAQELELKVVAEGIETEAEEVFMKGLGVEYVQGFRYARPMPVAEFEAWLRDRQKIRLIA
;
A
#
# COMPACT_ATOMS: atom_id res chain seq x y z
N MET A 1 57.59 -61.81 -20.66
CA MET A 1 57.74 -62.17 -22.09
C MET A 1 56.45 -62.00 -22.90
N GLN A 2 55.29 -62.45 -22.46
CA GLN A 2 54.02 -62.23 -23.19
C GLN A 2 53.56 -60.76 -23.16
N ASP A 3 53.76 -60.08 -22.05
CA ASP A 3 53.40 -58.69 -21.91
C ASP A 3 54.20 -57.74 -22.79
N ASP A 4 55.49 -57.99 -22.97
CA ASP A 4 56.36 -57.26 -23.88
C ASP A 4 55.91 -57.40 -25.35
N GLN A 5 55.43 -58.58 -25.70
CA GLN A 5 54.94 -58.86 -27.05
C GLN A 5 53.70 -58.10 -27.40
N HIS A 6 52.76 -57.95 -26.48
CA HIS A 6 51.54 -57.18 -26.66
C HIS A 6 51.79 -55.66 -26.80
N GLN A 7 52.69 -55.09 -26.03
CA GLN A 7 53.09 -53.68 -26.17
C GLN A 7 53.85 -53.43 -27.49
N GLN A 8 54.70 -54.36 -27.94
CA GLN A 8 55.36 -54.24 -29.22
C GLN A 8 54.39 -54.23 -30.40
N VAL A 9 53.29 -55.01 -30.35
CA VAL A 9 52.29 -55.06 -31.37
C VAL A 9 51.58 -53.69 -31.50
N LEU A 10 51.16 -53.04 -30.39
CA LEU A 10 50.57 -51.74 -30.44
C LEU A 10 51.55 -50.67 -30.92
N PHE A 11 52.74 -50.66 -30.41
CA PHE A 11 53.79 -49.71 -30.81
C PHE A 11 54.19 -49.83 -32.29
N ALA A 12 54.25 -51.01 -32.82
CA ALA A 12 54.57 -51.24 -34.23
C ALA A 12 53.54 -50.69 -35.20
N HIS A 13 52.26 -50.66 -34.81
CA HIS A 13 51.16 -50.22 -35.67
C HIS A 13 50.74 -48.80 -35.44
N PHE A 14 50.83 -48.30 -34.20
CA PHE A 14 50.33 -46.99 -33.82
C PHE A 14 51.44 -46.00 -33.40
N GLY A 15 52.69 -46.41 -33.37
CA GLY A 15 53.80 -45.56 -32.88
C GLY A 15 53.62 -45.13 -31.41
N THR A 16 52.67 -45.73 -30.70
CA THR A 16 52.40 -45.54 -29.29
C THR A 16 51.87 -46.83 -28.66
N THR A 17 52.05 -46.97 -27.36
CA THR A 17 51.50 -48.09 -26.61
C THR A 17 50.07 -47.83 -26.08
N SER A 18 49.53 -46.66 -26.33
CA SER A 18 48.22 -46.25 -25.81
C SER A 18 47.43 -45.47 -26.86
N PRO A 19 46.93 -46.11 -27.92
CA PRO A 19 46.05 -45.47 -28.89
C PRO A 19 44.67 -45.12 -28.25
N CYS A 20 43.97 -44.13 -28.81
CA CYS A 20 42.57 -43.84 -28.47
C CYS A 20 41.64 -44.87 -29.12
N TRP A 21 40.57 -45.23 -28.45
CA TRP A 21 39.54 -46.12 -29.00
C TRP A 21 38.16 -45.46 -29.03
N ARG A 22 37.35 -45.91 -29.98
CA ARG A 22 35.97 -45.51 -30.11
C ARG A 22 35.07 -46.68 -30.53
N LEU A 23 33.86 -46.73 -30.01
CA LEU A 23 32.80 -47.63 -30.42
C LEU A 23 31.50 -46.86 -30.60
N SER A 24 30.89 -47.00 -31.79
CA SER A 24 29.54 -46.45 -32.06
C SER A 24 28.44 -47.40 -31.62
N LYS A 25 27.26 -46.87 -31.34
CA LYS A 25 26.07 -47.67 -30.93
C LYS A 25 25.67 -48.70 -31.95
N ASP A 26 25.76 -48.36 -33.22
CA ASP A 26 25.26 -49.15 -34.34
C ASP A 26 26.38 -49.97 -35.01
N SER A 27 27.63 -49.93 -34.49
CA SER A 27 28.78 -50.65 -35.04
C SER A 27 29.32 -51.66 -34.03
N ASN A 28 29.71 -52.81 -34.49
CA ASN A 28 30.50 -53.78 -33.73
C ASN A 28 32.01 -53.70 -34.10
N ALA A 29 32.45 -52.58 -34.66
CA ALA A 29 33.87 -52.31 -34.90
C ALA A 29 34.41 -51.36 -33.86
N LEU A 30 35.50 -51.76 -33.17
CA LEU A 30 36.32 -50.94 -32.30
C LEU A 30 37.33 -50.18 -33.16
N GLU A 31 37.17 -48.88 -33.21
CA GLU A 31 38.10 -47.98 -33.90
C GLU A 31 39.25 -47.62 -32.94
N LEU A 32 40.50 -47.94 -33.31
CA LEU A 32 41.69 -47.50 -32.63
C LEU A 32 42.37 -46.43 -33.47
N THR A 33 42.64 -45.28 -32.87
CA THR A 33 43.26 -44.12 -33.53
C THR A 33 44.49 -43.64 -32.76
N ALA A 34 45.54 -43.29 -33.47
CA ALA A 34 46.69 -42.63 -32.91
C ALA A 34 47.32 -41.66 -33.92
N GLU A 35 47.89 -40.57 -33.43
CA GLU A 35 48.75 -39.72 -34.26
C GLU A 35 50.15 -40.29 -34.31
N THR A 36 50.59 -40.68 -35.52
CA THR A 36 51.94 -41.16 -35.76
C THR A 36 52.78 -40.08 -36.45
N GLY A 37 54.09 -40.18 -36.39
CA GLY A 37 54.99 -39.23 -37.09
C GLY A 37 54.82 -39.18 -38.61
N THR A 38 54.04 -40.10 -39.22
CA THR A 38 53.75 -40.23 -40.65
C THR A 38 52.28 -39.89 -40.98
N GLY A 39 51.44 -39.50 -40.00
CA GLY A 39 50.03 -39.21 -40.12
C GLY A 39 49.14 -40.04 -39.18
N PRO A 40 47.82 -39.80 -39.17
CA PRO A 40 46.91 -40.56 -38.33
C PRO A 40 46.87 -42.04 -38.76
N ALA A 41 47.01 -42.95 -37.80
CA ALA A 41 46.83 -44.36 -37.98
C ALA A 41 45.50 -44.80 -37.38
N ASP A 42 44.54 -45.22 -38.23
CA ASP A 42 43.19 -45.65 -37.84
C ASP A 42 43.03 -47.14 -38.21
N VAL A 43 42.65 -47.93 -37.23
CA VAL A 43 42.38 -49.35 -37.43
C VAL A 43 41.02 -49.72 -36.83
N ALA A 44 40.14 -50.30 -37.63
CA ALA A 44 38.86 -50.81 -37.18
C ALA A 44 38.93 -52.32 -36.90
N ILE A 45 38.70 -52.76 -35.68
CA ILE A 45 38.71 -54.14 -35.24
C ILE A 45 37.31 -54.65 -35.10
N ALA A 46 36.94 -55.70 -35.85
CA ALA A 46 35.68 -56.34 -35.72
C ALA A 46 35.55 -57.07 -34.36
N LEU A 47 34.55 -56.67 -33.58
CA LEU A 47 34.24 -57.31 -32.31
C LEU A 47 33.13 -58.31 -32.43
N THR A 48 33.18 -59.35 -31.62
CA THR A 48 31.99 -60.19 -31.41
C THR A 48 30.87 -59.39 -30.75
N VAL A 49 29.60 -59.85 -30.95
CA VAL A 49 28.42 -59.20 -30.31
C VAL A 49 28.59 -59.12 -28.78
N GLN A 50 29.22 -60.14 -28.19
CA GLN A 50 29.47 -60.19 -26.74
C GLN A 50 30.50 -59.16 -26.28
N GLN A 51 31.57 -58.97 -27.02
CA GLN A 51 32.61 -57.98 -26.75
C GLN A 51 32.10 -56.56 -26.90
N ALA A 52 31.36 -56.30 -27.97
CA ALA A 52 30.71 -54.99 -28.16
C ALA A 52 29.69 -54.69 -27.06
N ALA A 53 28.93 -55.70 -26.61
CA ALA A 53 28.01 -55.55 -25.48
C ALA A 53 28.70 -55.25 -24.16
N GLN A 54 29.90 -55.78 -23.91
CA GLN A 54 30.72 -55.46 -22.74
C GLN A 54 31.10 -53.99 -22.73
N ILE A 55 31.58 -53.42 -23.86
CA ILE A 55 31.92 -51.99 -23.97
C ILE A 55 30.67 -51.11 -23.77
N ARG A 56 29.52 -51.49 -24.33
CA ARG A 56 28.28 -50.76 -24.24
C ARG A 56 27.67 -50.71 -22.83
N ARG A 57 28.12 -51.59 -21.92
CA ARG A 57 27.78 -51.54 -20.48
C ARG A 57 28.53 -50.48 -19.70
N LEU A 58 29.60 -49.89 -20.25
CA LEU A 58 30.31 -48.78 -19.61
C LEU A 58 29.37 -47.58 -19.44
N THR A 59 29.40 -46.96 -18.27
CA THR A 59 28.57 -45.84 -17.90
C THR A 59 29.22 -44.50 -18.25
N GLY A 60 28.65 -43.39 -17.81
CA GLY A 60 29.24 -42.04 -17.93
C GLY A 60 30.47 -41.83 -17.05
N ILE A 61 30.77 -42.74 -16.12
CA ILE A 61 31.97 -42.71 -15.29
C ILE A 61 33.08 -43.50 -16.02
N THR A 62 34.30 -42.99 -16.01
CA THR A 62 35.46 -43.69 -16.56
C THR A 62 35.63 -45.05 -15.90
N SER A 63 35.62 -46.08 -16.69
CA SER A 63 35.71 -47.48 -16.26
C SER A 63 36.74 -48.19 -17.10
N ASN A 64 37.23 -49.35 -16.63
CA ASN A 64 38.18 -50.19 -17.35
C ASN A 64 37.49 -51.48 -17.79
N LEU A 65 38.02 -52.03 -18.87
CA LEU A 65 37.56 -53.29 -19.44
C LEU A 65 38.76 -53.98 -20.12
N ILE A 66 38.89 -55.27 -19.90
CA ILE A 66 39.89 -56.07 -20.59
C ILE A 66 39.22 -56.85 -21.70
N LEU A 67 39.77 -56.78 -22.90
CA LEU A 67 39.28 -57.50 -24.09
C LEU A 67 40.38 -58.27 -24.76
N ASP A 68 40.08 -59.52 -25.05
CA ASP A 68 40.95 -60.32 -25.91
C ASP A 68 40.48 -60.14 -27.37
N ILE A 69 41.37 -59.63 -28.21
CA ILE A 69 41.13 -59.35 -29.62
C ILE A 69 42.29 -59.94 -30.48
N HIS A 70 42.06 -59.88 -31.82
CA HIS A 70 43.14 -60.15 -32.76
C HIS A 70 43.40 -58.90 -33.59
N LEU A 71 44.60 -58.41 -33.56
CA LEU A 71 45.08 -57.28 -34.34
C LEU A 71 46.02 -57.75 -35.39
N PHE A 72 45.67 -57.64 -36.67
CA PHE A 72 46.42 -58.15 -37.83
C PHE A 72 46.80 -59.65 -37.77
N GLY A 73 45.94 -60.43 -37.13
CA GLY A 73 46.15 -61.86 -36.96
C GLY A 73 46.89 -62.29 -35.69
N GLU A 74 47.44 -61.34 -34.98
CA GLU A 74 48.15 -61.60 -33.71
C GLU A 74 47.16 -61.44 -32.54
N PRO A 75 47.19 -62.40 -31.56
CA PRO A 75 46.34 -62.24 -30.36
C PRO A 75 46.87 -61.14 -29.48
N LEU A 76 45.98 -60.24 -29.07
CA LEU A 76 46.25 -59.06 -28.23
C LEU A 76 45.23 -58.93 -27.12
N ARG A 77 45.74 -58.83 -25.88
CA ARG A 77 44.87 -58.48 -24.76
C ARG A 77 44.96 -56.99 -24.51
N LEU A 78 43.84 -56.29 -24.73
CA LEU A 78 43.72 -54.86 -24.57
C LEU A 78 43.09 -54.52 -23.22
N HIS A 79 43.66 -53.54 -22.54
CA HIS A 79 43.06 -52.84 -21.45
C HIS A 79 42.44 -51.53 -21.99
N LEU A 80 41.14 -51.45 -21.98
CA LEU A 80 40.39 -50.29 -22.42
C LEU A 80 39.99 -49.47 -21.19
N VAL A 81 40.39 -48.22 -21.15
CA VAL A 81 39.94 -47.24 -20.15
C VAL A 81 39.08 -46.21 -20.84
N GLY A 82 37.83 -46.05 -20.45
CA GLY A 82 36.92 -45.13 -21.15
C GLY A 82 35.54 -45.05 -20.53
N LYS A 83 34.68 -44.28 -21.19
CA LYS A 83 33.31 -44.00 -20.73
C LYS A 83 32.35 -43.84 -21.89
N LYS A 84 31.07 -43.86 -21.58
CA LYS A 84 30.01 -43.46 -22.50
C LYS A 84 30.06 -41.94 -22.71
N LEU A 85 30.14 -41.52 -23.97
CA LEU A 85 30.05 -40.11 -24.37
C LEU A 85 28.61 -39.70 -24.57
N ASN A 86 28.37 -38.37 -24.70
CA ASN A 86 27.05 -37.83 -25.06
C ASN A 86 26.60 -38.38 -26.41
N GLY A 87 25.40 -38.97 -26.42
CA GLY A 87 24.85 -39.62 -27.63
C GLY A 87 24.98 -41.15 -27.56
N ALA A 88 25.40 -41.77 -28.65
CA ALA A 88 25.40 -43.22 -28.84
C ALA A 88 26.80 -43.78 -29.09
N SER A 89 27.82 -43.26 -28.41
CA SER A 89 29.20 -43.68 -28.54
C SER A 89 29.93 -43.86 -27.23
N TRP A 90 30.95 -44.69 -27.24
CA TRP A 90 31.90 -44.94 -26.13
C TRP A 90 33.32 -44.66 -26.64
N ALA A 91 34.15 -44.09 -25.81
CA ALA A 91 35.54 -43.81 -26.19
C ALA A 91 36.44 -43.73 -24.96
N GLY A 92 37.74 -43.86 -25.21
CA GLY A 92 38.78 -43.80 -24.19
C GLY A 92 40.17 -44.08 -24.74
N THR A 93 41.06 -44.56 -23.90
CA THR A 93 42.42 -45.01 -24.28
C THR A 93 42.52 -46.52 -24.20
N ALA A 94 43.28 -47.12 -25.09
CA ALA A 94 43.58 -48.54 -25.09
C ALA A 94 45.11 -48.78 -24.82
N SER A 95 45.43 -49.77 -24.02
CA SER A 95 46.81 -50.21 -23.80
C SER A 95 46.88 -51.71 -23.79
N ALA A 96 48.10 -52.26 -24.01
CA ALA A 96 48.31 -53.69 -23.82
C ALA A 96 48.12 -54.01 -22.34
N TYR A 97 47.42 -55.09 -22.03
CA TYR A 97 47.22 -55.54 -20.65
C TYR A 97 48.47 -56.21 -20.10
N SER A 98 48.97 -55.77 -18.91
CA SER A 98 50.05 -56.36 -18.13
C SER A 98 49.59 -56.54 -16.68
N ASP A 99 49.75 -57.72 -16.11
CA ASP A 99 49.23 -58.07 -14.79
C ASP A 99 49.93 -57.28 -13.64
N THR A 100 51.18 -56.84 -13.83
CA THR A 100 51.94 -56.15 -12.79
C THR A 100 51.91 -54.59 -12.91
N GLU A 101 52.02 -54.07 -14.11
CA GLU A 101 52.04 -52.63 -14.36
C GLU A 101 50.65 -51.99 -14.33
N SER A 102 49.62 -52.76 -14.70
CA SER A 102 48.26 -52.30 -14.70
C SER A 102 47.75 -52.00 -13.29
N VAL A 103 47.96 -52.83 -12.31
CA VAL A 103 47.59 -52.66 -10.92
C VAL A 103 48.20 -51.43 -10.29
N ALA A 104 49.49 -51.21 -10.54
CA ALA A 104 50.26 -50.09 -10.03
C ALA A 104 49.80 -48.78 -10.69
N ARG A 105 49.51 -48.78 -12.00
CA ARG A 105 49.02 -47.61 -12.75
C ARG A 105 47.59 -47.25 -12.37
N ASP A 106 46.72 -48.25 -12.21
CA ASP A 106 45.34 -48.06 -11.77
C ASP A 106 45.26 -47.49 -10.33
N LEU A 107 46.18 -47.96 -9.45
CA LEU A 107 46.25 -47.41 -8.08
C LEU A 107 46.75 -45.97 -8.07
N VAL A 108 47.75 -45.63 -8.84
CA VAL A 108 48.32 -44.29 -8.97
C VAL A 108 47.31 -43.36 -9.64
N HIS A 109 46.61 -43.80 -10.70
CA HIS A 109 45.52 -43.02 -11.34
C HIS A 109 44.33 -42.86 -10.42
N GLY A 110 43.92 -43.88 -9.69
CA GLY A 110 42.83 -43.83 -8.72
C GLY A 110 43.12 -42.85 -7.58
N LEU A 111 44.36 -42.88 -7.03
CA LEU A 111 44.80 -41.95 -6.02
C LEU A 111 44.87 -40.49 -6.54
N SER A 112 45.51 -40.30 -7.72
CA SER A 112 45.62 -38.99 -8.34
C SER A 112 44.26 -38.40 -8.70
N PHE A 113 43.34 -39.22 -9.19
CA PHE A 113 41.95 -38.79 -9.47
C PHE A 113 41.18 -38.41 -8.18
N ALA A 114 41.32 -39.24 -7.12
CA ALA A 114 40.70 -38.93 -5.84
C ALA A 114 41.24 -37.62 -5.23
N GLU A 115 42.55 -37.41 -5.33
CA GLU A 115 43.20 -36.16 -4.91
C GLU A 115 42.73 -34.96 -5.72
N GLN A 116 42.62 -35.10 -7.03
CA GLN A 116 42.15 -34.05 -7.93
C GLN A 116 40.67 -33.70 -7.68
N VAL A 117 39.83 -34.72 -7.45
CA VAL A 117 38.43 -34.49 -7.08
C VAL A 117 38.31 -33.72 -5.77
N VAL A 118 39.05 -34.08 -4.75
CA VAL A 118 39.02 -33.37 -3.45
C VAL A 118 39.58 -31.96 -3.57
N SER A 119 40.62 -31.76 -4.40
CA SER A 119 41.24 -30.46 -4.62
C SER A 119 40.34 -29.48 -5.40
N GLU A 120 39.62 -29.95 -6.42
CA GLU A 120 38.84 -29.12 -7.35
C GLU A 120 37.37 -28.99 -6.96
N VAL A 121 36.91 -29.56 -5.84
CA VAL A 121 35.55 -29.40 -5.33
C VAL A 121 35.36 -27.97 -4.85
N ASN A 122 34.28 -27.29 -5.34
CA ASN A 122 33.86 -25.94 -4.94
C ASN A 122 33.25 -25.89 -3.51
N SER A 123 33.83 -26.68 -2.59
CA SER A 123 33.45 -26.69 -1.17
C SER A 123 34.72 -26.78 -0.35
N LEU A 124 34.78 -26.07 0.75
CA LEU A 124 35.83 -26.22 1.74
C LEU A 124 35.80 -27.66 2.27
N VAL A 125 36.86 -28.44 2.07
CA VAL A 125 36.96 -29.81 2.58
C VAL A 125 38.12 -29.92 3.57
N VAL A 126 37.78 -30.34 4.79
CA VAL A 126 38.72 -30.58 5.87
C VAL A 126 38.50 -31.99 6.40
N ILE A 127 39.53 -32.80 6.50
CA ILE A 127 39.49 -34.12 7.12
C ILE A 127 40.20 -34.05 8.48
N LEU A 128 39.52 -34.44 9.53
CA LEU A 128 40.01 -34.39 10.90
C LEU A 128 40.17 -35.79 11.49
N ASP A 129 41.19 -35.97 12.33
CA ASP A 129 41.30 -37.14 13.21
C ASP A 129 40.41 -37.00 14.47
N GLN A 130 40.43 -38.02 15.32
CA GLN A 130 39.67 -38.08 16.56
C GLN A 130 40.03 -36.98 17.57
N ALA A 131 41.23 -36.39 17.45
CA ALA A 131 41.70 -35.29 18.27
C ALA A 131 41.37 -33.90 17.68
N GLY A 132 40.68 -33.84 16.54
CA GLY A 132 40.39 -32.62 15.81
C GLY A 132 41.57 -32.02 15.07
N ARG A 133 42.62 -32.84 14.77
CA ARG A 133 43.77 -32.39 14.01
C ARG A 133 43.54 -32.59 12.52
N ILE A 134 43.95 -31.61 11.73
CA ILE A 134 43.79 -31.60 10.27
C ILE A 134 44.66 -32.65 9.65
N GLN A 135 44.07 -33.57 8.89
CA GLN A 135 44.73 -34.60 8.10
C GLN A 135 44.77 -34.26 6.60
N ARG A 136 43.76 -33.54 6.12
CA ARG A 136 43.67 -33.03 4.75
C ARG A 136 42.99 -31.68 4.75
N PHE A 137 43.42 -30.81 3.81
CA PHE A 137 42.92 -29.47 3.64
C PHE A 137 42.96 -29.14 2.14
N ASN A 138 41.78 -28.97 1.52
CA ASN A 138 41.74 -28.80 0.08
C ASN A 138 42.16 -27.40 -0.37
N ARG A 139 42.34 -27.23 -1.69
CA ARG A 139 42.77 -25.97 -2.31
C ARG A 139 41.87 -24.78 -1.95
N LEU A 140 40.54 -24.97 -1.95
CA LEU A 140 39.63 -23.90 -1.54
C LEU A 140 39.87 -23.48 -0.08
N GLY A 141 40.21 -24.44 0.79
CA GLY A 141 40.60 -24.13 2.16
C GLY A 141 41.88 -23.28 2.22
N GLU A 142 42.88 -23.57 1.39
CA GLU A 142 44.07 -22.72 1.28
C GLU A 142 43.75 -21.31 0.80
N GLU A 143 42.94 -21.17 -0.24
CA GLU A 143 42.53 -19.88 -0.81
C GLU A 143 41.76 -19.04 0.19
N LEU A 144 40.84 -19.64 0.94
CA LEU A 144 40.03 -18.96 1.94
C LEU A 144 40.78 -18.56 3.22
N SER A 145 41.69 -19.40 3.66
CA SER A 145 42.45 -19.17 4.90
C SER A 145 43.76 -18.41 4.69
N GLY A 146 44.31 -18.45 3.46
CA GLY A 146 45.63 -17.94 3.16
C GLY A 146 46.76 -18.85 3.68
N MET A 147 46.45 -20.06 4.20
CA MET A 147 47.40 -21.00 4.75
C MET A 147 47.54 -22.20 3.80
N LYS A 148 48.74 -22.73 3.66
CA LYS A 148 48.96 -23.93 2.84
C LYS A 148 48.61 -25.19 3.61
N GLU A 149 48.20 -26.26 2.90
CA GLU A 149 47.89 -27.57 3.49
C GLU A 149 49.06 -28.07 4.35
N GLU A 150 50.30 -27.99 3.85
CA GLU A 150 51.54 -28.39 4.56
C GLU A 150 51.72 -27.67 5.90
N ASP A 151 51.24 -26.43 6.02
CA ASP A 151 51.36 -25.62 7.24
C ASP A 151 50.31 -25.97 8.30
N VAL A 152 49.16 -26.51 7.90
CA VAL A 152 48.03 -26.79 8.78
C VAL A 152 47.87 -28.26 9.17
N ILE A 153 48.42 -29.20 8.41
CA ILE A 153 48.40 -30.64 8.75
C ILE A 153 48.93 -30.88 10.16
N GLY A 154 48.25 -31.70 10.92
CA GLY A 154 48.56 -32.04 12.30
C GLY A 154 48.18 -30.97 13.34
N LYS A 155 47.84 -29.76 12.92
CA LYS A 155 47.36 -28.70 13.81
C LYS A 155 45.87 -28.86 14.14
N ASN A 156 45.48 -28.34 15.28
CA ASN A 156 44.07 -28.38 15.69
C ASN A 156 43.25 -27.35 14.94
N VAL A 157 42.15 -27.77 14.29
CA VAL A 157 41.30 -26.92 13.45
C VAL A 157 40.67 -25.76 14.21
N TRP A 158 40.34 -25.95 15.49
CA TRP A 158 39.71 -24.91 16.34
C TRP A 158 40.64 -23.74 16.61
N ALA A 159 41.93 -24.05 16.84
CA ALA A 159 42.92 -23.01 17.12
C ALA A 159 43.21 -22.13 15.90
N LEU A 160 42.93 -22.61 14.70
CA LEU A 160 43.21 -21.89 13.45
C LEU A 160 42.05 -21.07 12.92
N PHE A 161 40.80 -21.58 13.06
CA PHE A 161 39.66 -21.03 12.31
C PHE A 161 38.52 -20.53 13.18
N MET A 162 38.59 -20.72 14.51
CA MET A 162 37.50 -20.34 15.41
C MET A 162 37.94 -19.35 16.50
N SER A 163 36.95 -18.63 17.09
CA SER A 163 37.20 -17.87 18.32
C SER A 163 37.45 -18.80 19.51
N SER A 164 38.10 -18.33 20.57
CA SER A 164 38.44 -19.15 21.74
C SER A 164 37.18 -19.74 22.43
N GLU A 165 36.06 -19.06 22.42
CA GLU A 165 34.79 -19.49 23.01
C GLU A 165 34.10 -20.57 22.15
N ASP A 166 34.02 -20.34 20.84
CA ASP A 166 33.43 -21.28 19.88
C ASP A 166 34.31 -22.54 19.71
N GLY A 167 35.61 -22.41 19.81
CA GLY A 167 36.57 -23.49 19.73
C GLY A 167 36.44 -24.52 20.87
N ALA A 168 36.24 -24.06 22.12
CA ALA A 168 36.04 -24.93 23.26
C ALA A 168 34.70 -25.71 23.18
N ALA A 169 33.61 -25.07 22.82
CA ALA A 169 32.30 -25.69 22.63
C ALA A 169 32.32 -26.73 21.50
N SER A 170 33.03 -26.43 20.40
CA SER A 170 33.15 -27.33 19.24
C SER A 170 34.06 -28.54 19.50
N SER A 171 35.13 -28.37 20.23
CA SER A 171 36.00 -29.48 20.66
C SER A 171 35.26 -30.49 21.54
N PHE A 172 34.44 -30.02 22.47
CA PHE A 172 33.59 -30.86 23.31
C PHE A 172 32.54 -31.64 22.50
N ASN A 173 31.93 -30.98 21.53
CA ASN A 173 30.93 -31.59 20.65
C ASN A 173 31.54 -32.70 19.78
N ILE A 174 32.76 -32.55 19.23
CA ILE A 174 33.35 -33.54 18.34
C ILE A 174 33.68 -34.83 19.08
N SER A 175 34.24 -34.77 20.27
CA SER A 175 34.49 -36.00 21.09
C SER A 175 33.18 -36.76 21.35
N GLY A 176 32.09 -36.04 21.55
CA GLY A 176 30.74 -36.63 21.68
C GLY A 176 30.20 -37.21 20.36
N PHE A 177 30.58 -36.63 19.22
CA PHE A 177 30.12 -37.08 17.90
C PHE A 177 30.87 -38.31 17.41
N PHE A 178 32.18 -38.43 17.65
CA PHE A 178 32.92 -39.63 17.36
C PHE A 178 32.33 -40.85 18.07
N ASN A 179 31.84 -40.64 19.28
CA ASN A 179 31.16 -41.71 20.05
C ASN A 179 29.78 -42.10 19.51
N ARG A 180 29.10 -41.21 18.81
CA ARG A 180 27.74 -41.44 18.27
C ARG A 180 27.73 -41.87 16.80
N GLY A 181 28.74 -41.55 16.02
CA GLY A 181 28.88 -41.92 14.60
C GLY A 181 27.81 -41.33 13.66
N VAL A 182 27.16 -40.23 14.04
CA VAL A 182 26.05 -39.64 13.30
C VAL A 182 26.54 -38.45 12.49
N SER A 183 26.15 -38.38 11.20
CA SER A 183 26.38 -37.22 10.36
C SER A 183 25.48 -36.05 10.82
N TYR A 184 26.01 -34.83 10.75
CA TYR A 184 25.24 -33.62 11.15
C TYR A 184 25.61 -32.43 10.27
N GLU A 185 24.67 -31.47 10.20
CA GLU A 185 24.88 -30.20 9.54
C GLU A 185 24.96 -29.08 10.60
N VAL A 186 25.82 -28.09 10.35
CA VAL A 186 25.99 -26.94 11.24
C VAL A 186 26.40 -25.69 10.46
N GLU A 187 25.80 -24.57 10.75
CA GLU A 187 26.23 -23.26 10.24
C GLU A 187 27.30 -22.68 11.18
N ARG A 188 28.41 -22.20 10.60
CA ARG A 188 29.48 -21.56 11.36
C ARG A 188 30.08 -20.37 10.64
N LEU A 189 30.43 -19.34 11.41
CA LEU A 189 31.22 -18.22 10.94
C LEU A 189 32.70 -18.69 10.87
N VAL A 190 33.31 -18.53 9.71
CA VAL A 190 34.69 -18.85 9.43
C VAL A 190 35.45 -17.58 9.10
N LYS A 191 36.58 -17.34 9.77
CA LYS A 191 37.48 -16.24 9.43
C LYS A 191 38.25 -16.60 8.16
N THR A 192 38.09 -15.80 7.13
CA THR A 192 38.79 -15.95 5.86
C THR A 192 39.63 -14.72 5.57
N VAL A 193 40.51 -14.79 4.56
CA VAL A 193 41.31 -13.66 4.08
C VAL A 193 40.43 -12.52 3.55
N HIS A 194 39.15 -12.81 3.21
CA HIS A 194 38.15 -11.84 2.75
C HIS A 194 37.18 -11.42 3.85
N GLY A 195 37.50 -11.63 5.12
CA GLY A 195 36.65 -11.35 6.27
C GLY A 195 35.88 -12.56 6.77
N GLU A 196 34.89 -12.32 7.66
CA GLU A 196 34.05 -13.39 8.19
C GLU A 196 33.01 -13.81 7.17
N ARG A 197 32.90 -15.13 6.94
CA ARG A 197 31.92 -15.74 6.05
C ARG A 197 31.16 -16.87 6.74
N LEU A 198 29.90 -17.05 6.39
CA LEU A 198 29.02 -18.07 6.95
C LEU A 198 29.09 -19.34 6.08
N PHE A 199 29.54 -20.44 6.67
CA PHE A 199 29.62 -21.74 6.03
C PHE A 199 28.59 -22.71 6.61
N LEU A 200 27.93 -23.46 5.73
CA LEU A 200 27.16 -24.64 6.09
C LEU A 200 28.09 -25.88 6.00
N PHE A 201 28.46 -26.42 7.14
CA PHE A 201 29.25 -27.63 7.22
C PHE A 201 28.36 -28.86 7.26
N ARG A 202 28.64 -29.81 6.35
CA ARG A 202 28.11 -31.17 6.37
C ARG A 202 29.25 -32.09 6.86
N ASN A 203 29.06 -32.67 8.01
CA ASN A 203 30.07 -33.44 8.70
C ASN A 203 29.72 -34.93 8.63
N LYS A 204 30.65 -35.76 8.10
CA LYS A 204 30.44 -37.20 7.91
C LYS A 204 31.57 -38.01 8.51
N PHE A 205 31.25 -39.02 9.31
CA PHE A 205 32.22 -39.96 9.86
C PHE A 205 32.55 -41.06 8.87
N VAL A 206 33.85 -41.37 8.75
CA VAL A 206 34.37 -42.44 7.90
C VAL A 206 35.34 -43.27 8.72
N LYS A 207 35.21 -44.61 8.63
CA LYS A 207 36.16 -45.58 9.22
C LYS A 207 37.14 -46.03 8.17
N SER A 208 38.43 -46.06 8.49
CA SER A 208 39.44 -46.67 7.62
C SER A 208 39.23 -48.18 7.51
N GLY A 209 39.21 -48.72 6.27
CA GLY A 209 39.01 -50.15 6.00
C GLY A 209 40.25 -51.02 6.26
N SER A 210 41.39 -50.48 6.75
CA SER A 210 42.70 -51.13 6.83
C SER A 210 43.01 -51.83 8.15
N GLY A 211 41.96 -52.25 8.91
CA GLY A 211 42.23 -53.11 10.12
C GLY A 211 42.69 -52.31 11.36
N ILE A 212 43.06 -51.08 11.27
CA ILE A 212 43.30 -50.15 12.35
C ILE A 212 41.98 -49.37 12.57
N ASP A 213 41.49 -49.26 13.79
CA ASP A 213 40.19 -48.62 14.13
C ASP A 213 40.33 -47.09 14.08
N GLU A 214 40.89 -46.59 12.95
CA GLU A 214 41.03 -45.16 12.70
C GLU A 214 39.72 -44.60 12.13
N GLN A 215 39.19 -43.59 12.80
CA GLN A 215 38.00 -42.87 12.40
C GLN A 215 38.39 -41.42 12.02
N PHE A 216 37.83 -40.96 10.91
CA PHE A 216 38.02 -39.61 10.43
C PHE A 216 36.70 -38.87 10.32
N LEU A 217 36.73 -37.56 10.51
CA LEU A 217 35.59 -36.66 10.27
C LEU A 217 35.86 -35.86 9.01
N ILE A 218 35.07 -36.09 7.99
CA ILE A 218 35.07 -35.28 6.76
C ILE A 218 34.11 -34.12 6.97
N CYS A 219 34.64 -32.90 6.97
CA CYS A 219 33.88 -31.67 7.06
C CYS A 219 33.83 -31.02 5.67
N SER A 220 32.67 -30.95 5.03
CA SER A 220 32.47 -30.25 3.77
C SER A 220 31.70 -28.98 4.04
N GLY A 221 32.31 -27.82 3.80
CA GLY A 221 31.73 -26.49 4.04
C GLY A 221 31.38 -25.80 2.74
N THR A 222 30.14 -25.37 2.61
CA THR A 222 29.67 -24.52 1.51
C THR A 222 29.49 -23.09 2.03
N ASP A 223 30.07 -22.10 1.35
CA ASP A 223 29.84 -20.69 1.68
C ASP A 223 28.39 -20.31 1.32
N ILE A 224 27.60 -19.97 2.33
CA ILE A 224 26.19 -19.55 2.19
C ILE A 224 26.00 -18.07 2.52
N THR A 225 27.09 -17.30 2.61
CA THR A 225 27.06 -15.88 3.04
C THR A 225 26.16 -15.05 2.14
N GLU A 226 26.37 -15.12 0.83
CA GLU A 226 25.57 -14.32 -0.11
C GLU A 226 24.12 -14.81 -0.21
N GLU A 227 23.90 -16.11 -0.12
CA GLU A 227 22.53 -16.68 -0.09
C GLU A 227 21.75 -16.20 1.14
N ARG A 228 22.38 -16.25 2.33
CA ARG A 228 21.75 -15.74 3.57
C ARG A 228 21.53 -14.24 3.55
N ARG A 229 22.48 -13.48 3.00
CA ARG A 229 22.31 -12.02 2.81
C ARG A 229 21.18 -11.70 1.83
N ALA A 230 21.12 -12.42 0.72
CA ALA A 230 20.04 -12.26 -0.26
C ALA A 230 18.69 -12.63 0.34
N GLN A 231 18.62 -13.73 1.09
CA GLN A 231 17.41 -14.16 1.78
C GLN A 231 16.95 -13.15 2.85
N ALA A 232 17.89 -12.60 3.63
CA ALA A 232 17.59 -11.55 4.60
C ALA A 232 17.08 -10.27 3.92
N ARG A 233 17.72 -9.83 2.82
CA ARG A 233 17.27 -8.69 2.01
C ARG A 233 15.90 -8.93 1.40
N LEU A 234 15.64 -10.12 0.85
CA LEU A 234 14.32 -10.46 0.31
C LEU A 234 13.24 -10.43 1.41
N SER A 235 13.56 -10.96 2.60
CA SER A 235 12.65 -10.90 3.75
C SER A 235 12.40 -9.47 4.22
N GLU A 236 13.44 -8.64 4.23
CA GLU A 236 13.32 -7.21 4.57
C GLU A 236 12.44 -6.48 3.55
N LEU A 237 12.72 -6.64 2.24
CA LEU A 237 11.92 -6.04 1.17
C LEU A 237 10.46 -6.55 1.15
N ALA A 238 10.24 -7.82 1.53
CA ALA A 238 8.89 -8.38 1.58
C ALA A 238 8.07 -7.87 2.78
N ASN A 239 8.71 -7.41 3.86
CA ASN A 239 8.06 -7.13 5.13
C ASN A 239 8.21 -5.67 5.61
N THR A 240 9.03 -4.84 4.97
CA THR A 240 9.24 -3.45 5.39
C THR A 240 8.93 -2.46 4.28
N ASP A 241 8.49 -1.27 4.66
CA ASP A 241 8.34 -0.11 3.78
C ASP A 241 9.71 0.54 3.58
N SER A 242 10.16 0.66 2.34
CA SER A 242 11.51 1.14 2.00
C SER A 242 11.77 2.61 2.36
N LEU A 243 10.72 3.43 2.48
CA LEU A 243 10.85 4.84 2.81
C LEU A 243 11.01 5.07 4.33
N THR A 244 10.23 4.37 5.14
CA THR A 244 10.13 4.60 6.58
C THR A 244 10.82 3.55 7.44
N GLY A 245 11.16 2.39 6.87
CA GLY A 245 11.66 1.22 7.60
C GLY A 245 10.63 0.58 8.55
N LEU A 246 9.38 1.00 8.48
CA LEU A 246 8.26 0.39 9.22
C LEU A 246 7.85 -0.94 8.59
N PRO A 247 7.17 -1.82 9.31
CA PRO A 247 6.42 -2.92 8.71
C PRO A 247 5.53 -2.42 7.57
N ASN A 248 5.54 -3.14 6.45
CA ASN A 248 4.67 -2.84 5.32
C ASN A 248 3.29 -3.50 5.46
N ARG A 249 2.43 -3.35 4.45
CA ARG A 249 1.08 -3.93 4.41
C ARG A 249 1.07 -5.44 4.71
N ASN A 250 1.97 -6.21 4.11
CA ASN A 250 2.01 -7.66 4.30
C ASN A 250 2.37 -8.02 5.75
N ALA A 251 3.43 -7.41 6.27
CA ALA A 251 3.89 -7.69 7.62
C ALA A 251 2.85 -7.33 8.69
N ILE A 252 2.14 -6.21 8.53
CA ILE A 252 1.12 -5.83 9.52
C ILE A 252 -0.12 -6.72 9.44
N GLN A 253 -0.53 -7.12 8.24
CA GLN A 253 -1.66 -8.04 8.08
C GLN A 253 -1.38 -9.40 8.74
N ASP A 254 -0.17 -9.94 8.58
CA ASP A 254 0.23 -11.18 9.23
C ASP A 254 0.26 -11.04 10.75
N ARG A 255 0.75 -9.92 11.28
CA ARG A 255 0.74 -9.64 12.72
C ARG A 255 -0.67 -9.50 13.29
N ILE A 256 -1.57 -8.81 12.59
CA ILE A 256 -2.97 -8.69 13.00
C ILE A 256 -3.64 -10.07 13.02
N ARG A 257 -3.43 -10.89 11.97
CA ARG A 257 -3.96 -12.25 11.91
C ARG A 257 -3.49 -13.09 13.09
N GLN A 258 -2.19 -13.07 13.36
CA GLN A 258 -1.60 -13.78 14.50
C GLN A 258 -2.16 -13.29 15.86
N ALA A 259 -2.34 -11.96 15.99
CA ALA A 259 -2.92 -11.36 17.18
C ALA A 259 -4.37 -11.85 17.41
N ILE A 260 -5.19 -11.87 16.37
CA ILE A 260 -6.57 -12.35 16.43
C ILE A 260 -6.62 -13.85 16.76
N GLU A 261 -5.78 -14.66 16.11
CA GLU A 261 -5.74 -16.12 16.34
C GLU A 261 -5.20 -16.50 17.73
N SER A 262 -4.32 -15.70 18.30
CA SER A 262 -3.69 -15.96 19.59
C SER A 262 -4.40 -15.31 20.79
N ALA A 263 -5.37 -14.42 20.53
CA ALA A 263 -6.13 -13.74 21.58
C ALA A 263 -6.90 -14.75 22.46
N LYS A 264 -6.76 -14.61 23.78
CA LYS A 264 -7.52 -15.40 24.74
C LYS A 264 -8.91 -14.82 24.90
N GLU A 265 -9.80 -15.63 25.50
CA GLU A 265 -11.16 -15.20 25.81
C GLU A 265 -11.14 -13.98 26.76
N GLY A 266 -11.66 -12.83 26.25
CA GLY A 266 -11.66 -11.54 26.94
C GLY A 266 -10.53 -10.59 26.60
N GLU A 267 -9.51 -11.01 25.83
CA GLU A 267 -8.50 -10.11 25.26
C GLU A 267 -9.01 -9.47 23.97
N SER A 268 -8.71 -8.19 23.75
CA SER A 268 -9.12 -7.45 22.56
C SER A 268 -7.93 -6.95 21.78
N THR A 269 -7.98 -7.09 20.47
CA THR A 269 -6.98 -6.52 19.56
C THR A 269 -7.50 -5.19 19.00
N GLY A 270 -6.76 -4.11 19.22
CA GLY A 270 -7.10 -2.78 18.74
C GLY A 270 -6.38 -2.42 17.45
N ILE A 271 -7.11 -1.78 16.54
CA ILE A 271 -6.58 -1.26 15.28
C ILE A 271 -6.89 0.23 15.16
N LEU A 272 -5.86 1.05 14.90
CA LEU A 272 -6.05 2.42 14.46
C LEU A 272 -5.63 2.51 13.00
N PHE A 273 -6.52 2.93 12.14
CA PHE A 273 -6.23 3.25 10.74
C PHE A 273 -6.10 4.77 10.60
N LEU A 274 -4.98 5.23 10.08
CA LEU A 274 -4.63 6.63 10.00
C LEU A 274 -4.36 7.05 8.56
N ASP A 275 -4.79 8.27 8.20
CA ASP A 275 -4.50 8.88 6.92
C ASP A 275 -4.13 10.36 7.14
N LEU A 276 -3.08 10.84 6.47
CA LEU A 276 -2.61 12.21 6.62
C LEU A 276 -3.48 13.19 5.82
N ASP A 277 -4.04 14.14 6.52
CA ASP A 277 -4.93 15.13 5.92
C ASP A 277 -4.18 16.04 4.94
N ASN A 278 -4.72 16.16 3.71
CA ASN A 278 -4.21 17.04 2.66
C ASN A 278 -2.77 16.75 2.20
N PHE A 279 -2.22 15.56 2.42
CA PHE A 279 -0.86 15.19 2.00
C PHE A 279 -0.61 15.39 0.50
N LYS A 280 -1.62 15.12 -0.34
CA LYS A 280 -1.55 15.39 -1.78
C LYS A 280 -1.23 16.85 -2.08
N LYS A 281 -1.83 17.82 -1.36
CA LYS A 281 -1.54 19.25 -1.55
C LYS A 281 -0.07 19.59 -1.22
N VAL A 282 0.51 18.91 -0.24
CA VAL A 282 1.95 19.06 0.09
C VAL A 282 2.81 18.57 -1.07
N ASN A 283 2.51 17.40 -1.63
CA ASN A 283 3.20 16.87 -2.80
C ASN A 283 3.07 17.78 -4.03
N ASP A 284 1.85 18.27 -4.30
CA ASP A 284 1.56 19.12 -5.45
C ASP A 284 2.27 20.48 -5.35
N HIS A 285 2.45 21.00 -4.13
CA HIS A 285 3.07 22.32 -3.91
C HIS A 285 4.60 22.25 -3.75
N TYR A 286 5.12 21.26 -3.00
CA TYR A 286 6.54 21.18 -2.65
C TYR A 286 7.30 20.03 -3.34
N GLY A 287 6.59 19.15 -4.05
CA GLY A 287 7.15 17.98 -4.74
C GLY A 287 7.28 16.73 -3.86
N HIS A 288 7.42 15.57 -4.51
CA HIS A 288 7.42 14.26 -3.86
C HIS A 288 8.57 14.05 -2.86
N VAL A 289 9.76 14.60 -3.14
CA VAL A 289 10.92 14.48 -2.22
C VAL A 289 10.62 15.12 -0.87
N PHE A 290 9.86 16.20 -0.88
CA PHE A 290 9.43 16.91 0.31
C PHE A 290 8.36 16.11 1.07
N GLY A 291 7.40 15.53 0.33
CA GLY A 291 6.41 14.62 0.90
C GLY A 291 7.01 13.38 1.52
N ASP A 292 8.02 12.77 0.90
CA ASP A 292 8.73 11.61 1.43
C ASP A 292 9.37 11.92 2.79
N ARG A 293 10.01 13.09 2.91
CA ARG A 293 10.59 13.53 4.18
C ARG A 293 9.52 13.79 5.25
N LEU A 294 8.41 14.41 4.86
CA LEU A 294 7.27 14.60 5.78
C LEU A 294 6.75 13.24 6.29
N ILE A 295 6.61 12.24 5.44
CA ILE A 295 6.21 10.88 5.83
C ILE A 295 7.18 10.28 6.85
N GLN A 296 8.49 10.43 6.67
CA GLN A 296 9.51 9.94 7.61
C GLN A 296 9.39 10.63 8.97
N ASP A 297 9.25 11.95 8.99
CA ASP A 297 9.13 12.72 10.21
C ASP A 297 7.82 12.42 10.95
N VAL A 298 6.71 12.31 10.22
CA VAL A 298 5.39 11.90 10.75
C VAL A 298 5.46 10.48 11.32
N SER A 299 6.07 9.54 10.60
CA SER A 299 6.20 8.16 11.08
C SER A 299 6.96 8.09 12.42
N SER A 300 8.02 8.89 12.54
CA SER A 300 8.80 9.00 13.78
C SER A 300 7.99 9.65 14.91
N ALA A 301 7.20 10.67 14.58
CA ALA A 301 6.32 11.35 15.53
C ALA A 301 5.22 10.40 16.06
N ILE A 302 4.55 9.65 15.17
CA ILE A 302 3.53 8.67 15.56
C ILE A 302 4.15 7.58 16.44
N ARG A 303 5.29 7.02 16.04
CA ARG A 303 6.01 6.01 16.84
C ARG A 303 6.30 6.49 18.25
N GLY A 304 6.65 7.77 18.42
CA GLY A 304 6.88 8.37 19.74
C GLY A 304 5.64 8.51 20.63
N CYS A 305 4.43 8.34 20.06
CA CYS A 305 3.16 8.37 20.79
C CYS A 305 2.66 6.98 21.21
N LEU A 306 3.30 5.89 20.74
CA LEU A 306 2.86 4.52 20.95
C LEU A 306 3.49 3.89 22.18
N ASP A 307 2.80 2.93 22.76
CA ASP A 307 3.29 2.13 23.87
C ASP A 307 4.25 1.02 23.37
N ALA A 308 5.06 0.44 24.27
CA ALA A 308 6.15 -0.50 23.90
C ALA A 308 5.67 -1.80 23.22
N GLY A 309 4.40 -2.17 23.38
CA GLY A 309 3.78 -3.34 22.75
C GLY A 309 3.12 -3.08 21.40
N ASP A 310 2.93 -1.81 21.05
CA ASP A 310 2.22 -1.41 19.82
C ASP A 310 3.11 -1.55 18.60
N THR A 311 2.48 -1.86 17.47
CA THR A 311 3.15 -1.94 16.18
C THR A 311 2.61 -0.87 15.23
N LEU A 312 3.49 0.04 14.78
CA LEU A 312 3.19 0.96 13.68
C LEU A 312 3.62 0.34 12.36
N ALA A 313 2.78 0.46 11.35
CA ALA A 313 3.05 0.05 9.97
C ALA A 313 2.60 1.13 8.99
N ARG A 314 3.22 1.14 7.79
CA ARG A 314 2.78 1.98 6.67
C ARG A 314 2.24 1.10 5.55
N LEU A 315 1.03 1.43 5.06
CA LEU A 315 0.37 0.66 4.00
C LEU A 315 0.77 1.12 2.60
N GLY A 316 1.14 2.38 2.48
CA GLY A 316 1.51 3.06 1.24
C GLY A 316 1.01 4.51 1.25
N GLY A 317 1.59 5.38 0.41
CA GLY A 317 1.17 6.78 0.38
C GLY A 317 1.24 7.44 1.76
N ASP A 318 0.11 7.94 2.22
CA ASP A 318 -0.14 8.64 3.49
C ASP A 318 -0.89 7.79 4.54
N GLU A 319 -1.07 6.48 4.27
CA GLU A 319 -1.81 5.57 5.14
C GLU A 319 -0.92 4.81 6.11
N PHE A 320 -1.31 4.79 7.39
CA PHE A 320 -0.65 4.06 8.47
C PHE A 320 -1.65 3.19 9.23
N ILE A 321 -1.15 2.11 9.84
CA ILE A 321 -1.89 1.30 10.80
C ILE A 321 -1.09 1.17 12.10
N VAL A 322 -1.79 1.29 13.22
CA VAL A 322 -1.30 0.89 14.54
C VAL A 322 -2.06 -0.33 14.99
N LEU A 323 -1.33 -1.36 15.39
CA LEU A 323 -1.84 -2.55 16.06
C LEU A 323 -1.49 -2.46 17.54
N ALA A 324 -2.49 -2.52 18.41
CA ALA A 324 -2.35 -2.59 19.86
C ALA A 324 -2.93 -3.91 20.40
N LEU A 325 -2.15 -4.59 21.25
CA LEU A 325 -2.55 -5.86 21.85
C LEU A 325 -3.19 -5.61 23.21
N ASP A 326 -4.18 -6.45 23.57
CA ASP A 326 -4.92 -6.37 24.84
C ASP A 326 -5.40 -4.92 25.17
N ALA A 327 -5.96 -4.27 24.15
CA ALA A 327 -6.29 -2.86 24.20
C ALA A 327 -7.78 -2.64 24.53
N THR A 328 -8.04 -1.70 25.42
CA THR A 328 -9.40 -1.20 25.66
C THR A 328 -9.74 -0.03 24.73
N ARG A 329 -11.04 0.18 24.47
CA ARG A 329 -11.51 1.34 23.71
C ARG A 329 -10.92 2.66 24.21
N ALA A 330 -10.93 2.89 25.54
CA ALA A 330 -10.40 4.10 26.14
C ALA A 330 -8.89 4.29 25.91
N ALA A 331 -8.10 3.20 25.93
CA ALA A 331 -6.67 3.24 25.64
C ALA A 331 -6.40 3.61 24.20
N LEU A 332 -7.17 3.05 23.24
CA LEU A 332 -7.04 3.38 21.81
C LEU A 332 -7.43 4.84 21.52
N GLU A 333 -8.52 5.33 22.12
CA GLU A 333 -8.94 6.72 22.01
C GLU A 333 -7.86 7.67 22.59
N ALA A 334 -7.26 7.32 23.73
CA ALA A 334 -6.15 8.08 24.32
C ALA A 334 -4.91 8.08 23.41
N THR A 335 -4.56 6.95 22.81
CA THR A 335 -3.44 6.86 21.85
C THR A 335 -3.72 7.70 20.60
N ALA A 336 -4.93 7.61 20.04
CA ALA A 336 -5.35 8.44 18.91
C ALA A 336 -5.25 9.94 19.25
N GLN A 337 -5.69 10.33 20.44
CA GLN A 337 -5.62 11.71 20.89
C GLN A 337 -4.16 12.21 21.05
N ARG A 338 -3.24 11.37 21.62
CA ARG A 338 -1.82 11.69 21.68
C ARG A 338 -1.22 11.93 20.27
N ILE A 339 -1.61 11.09 19.31
CA ILE A 339 -1.16 11.24 17.93
C ILE A 339 -1.69 12.54 17.31
N LEU A 340 -2.98 12.82 17.46
CA LEU A 340 -3.60 14.05 16.95
C LEU A 340 -2.94 15.31 17.53
N GLU A 341 -2.69 15.33 18.84
CA GLU A 341 -2.02 16.46 19.50
C GLU A 341 -0.57 16.63 19.02
N ARG A 342 0.16 15.53 18.84
CA ARG A 342 1.54 15.58 18.35
C ARG A 342 1.62 16.11 16.92
N LEU A 343 0.67 15.78 16.06
CA LEU A 343 0.64 16.22 14.67
C LEU A 343 0.08 17.65 14.49
N ARG A 344 -0.43 18.29 15.53
CA ARG A 344 -0.77 19.72 15.51
C ARG A 344 0.45 20.63 15.44
N THR A 345 1.59 20.15 15.92
CA THR A 345 2.85 20.92 15.85
C THR A 345 3.43 20.85 14.44
N PRO A 346 3.93 21.97 13.88
CA PRO A 346 4.47 21.97 12.53
C PRO A 346 5.72 21.10 12.41
N PHE A 347 5.92 20.57 11.22
CA PHE A 347 7.13 19.84 10.84
C PHE A 347 8.08 20.77 10.10
N SER A 348 9.33 20.87 10.60
CA SER A 348 10.36 21.72 10.00
C SER A 348 11.12 20.94 8.91
N LEU A 349 10.84 21.23 7.66
CA LEU A 349 11.46 20.61 6.51
C LEU A 349 12.43 21.60 5.84
N GLY A 350 13.62 21.75 6.44
CA GLY A 350 14.60 22.76 6.03
C GLY A 350 14.19 24.16 6.52
N LEU A 351 13.89 25.06 5.59
CA LEU A 351 13.44 26.44 5.89
C LEU A 351 11.90 26.60 5.89
N VAL A 352 11.17 25.52 5.64
CA VAL A 352 9.70 25.54 5.52
C VAL A 352 9.08 24.82 6.70
N GLU A 353 8.08 25.42 7.32
CA GLU A 353 7.21 24.78 8.31
C GLU A 353 5.94 24.28 7.62
N VAL A 354 5.64 22.98 7.81
CA VAL A 354 4.45 22.34 7.24
C VAL A 354 3.53 21.89 8.36
N TYR A 355 2.28 22.34 8.29
CA TYR A 355 1.20 21.89 9.16
C TYR A 355 0.46 20.74 8.50
N THR A 356 0.40 19.60 9.15
CA THR A 356 -0.42 18.47 8.73
C THR A 356 -1.26 17.99 9.90
N GLY A 357 -2.25 17.18 9.63
CA GLY A 357 -3.05 16.47 10.62
C GLY A 357 -3.24 15.05 10.14
N CYS A 358 -4.00 14.28 10.87
CA CYS A 358 -4.47 12.99 10.40
C CYS A 358 -5.92 12.74 10.82
N SER A 359 -6.60 11.91 10.05
CA SER A 359 -7.89 11.34 10.40
C SER A 359 -7.68 9.90 10.84
N ILE A 360 -8.27 9.51 11.97
CA ILE A 360 -8.02 8.22 12.62
C ILE A 360 -9.33 7.46 12.79
N GLY A 361 -9.38 6.23 12.26
CA GLY A 361 -10.44 5.28 12.54
C GLY A 361 -9.98 4.20 13.51
N ILE A 362 -10.81 3.86 14.47
CA ILE A 362 -10.50 2.91 15.55
C ILE A 362 -11.47 1.74 15.46
N ALA A 363 -10.95 0.52 15.45
CA ALA A 363 -11.73 -0.70 15.57
C ALA A 363 -11.12 -1.66 16.57
N LEU A 364 -11.96 -2.48 17.19
CA LEU A 364 -11.57 -3.54 18.13
C LEU A 364 -12.05 -4.90 17.61
N CYS A 365 -11.19 -5.89 17.70
CA CYS A 365 -11.54 -7.29 17.53
C CYS A 365 -11.73 -7.91 18.91
N PRO A 366 -12.83 -8.66 19.17
CA PRO A 366 -13.87 -9.08 18.21
C PRO A 366 -15.08 -8.14 18.09
N GLU A 367 -15.15 -7.03 18.84
CA GLU A 367 -16.33 -6.14 18.91
C GLU A 367 -16.78 -5.59 17.55
N HIS A 368 -15.83 -5.18 16.72
CA HIS A 368 -16.07 -4.54 15.42
C HIS A 368 -15.69 -5.40 14.21
N GLY A 369 -15.44 -6.69 14.45
CA GLY A 369 -15.12 -7.71 13.46
C GLY A 369 -14.30 -8.84 14.07
N ASP A 370 -14.44 -10.03 13.53
CA ASP A 370 -13.84 -11.28 13.99
C ASP A 370 -12.71 -11.79 13.08
N SER A 371 -12.44 -11.09 12.02
CA SER A 371 -11.42 -11.42 11.01
C SER A 371 -10.56 -10.20 10.67
N LEU A 372 -9.38 -10.46 10.08
CA LEU A 372 -8.48 -9.43 9.57
C LEU A 372 -9.20 -8.44 8.66
N GLU A 373 -9.95 -8.96 7.69
CA GLU A 373 -10.63 -8.17 6.68
C GLU A 373 -11.74 -7.33 7.29
N SER A 374 -12.53 -7.89 8.22
CA SER A 374 -13.65 -7.19 8.86
C SER A 374 -13.16 -6.06 9.76
N VAL A 375 -12.14 -6.31 10.62
CA VAL A 375 -11.67 -5.28 11.56
C VAL A 375 -10.91 -4.14 10.87
N ILE A 376 -10.13 -4.44 9.82
CA ILE A 376 -9.47 -3.38 9.02
C ILE A 376 -10.51 -2.54 8.30
N ARG A 377 -11.52 -3.17 7.67
CA ARG A 377 -12.61 -2.44 7.01
C ARG A 377 -13.36 -1.53 8.00
N SER A 378 -13.65 -2.03 9.20
CA SER A 378 -14.30 -1.22 10.23
C SER A 378 -13.46 -0.01 10.65
N ALA A 379 -12.14 -0.20 10.81
CA ALA A 379 -11.23 0.90 11.12
C ALA A 379 -11.14 1.92 9.95
N ASP A 380 -11.09 1.47 8.71
CA ASP A 380 -11.07 2.31 7.51
C ASP A 380 -12.38 3.09 7.36
N THR A 381 -13.54 2.43 7.53
CA THR A 381 -14.86 3.08 7.58
C THR A 381 -14.90 4.20 8.61
N ALA A 382 -14.40 3.96 9.82
CA ALA A 382 -14.37 4.97 10.88
C ALA A 382 -13.41 6.12 10.56
N MET A 383 -12.28 5.85 9.93
CA MET A 383 -11.33 6.87 9.46
C MET A 383 -11.95 7.75 8.38
N TYR A 384 -12.70 7.14 7.45
CA TYR A 384 -13.42 7.89 6.42
C TYR A 384 -14.44 8.85 7.04
N VAL A 385 -15.22 8.40 8.03
CA VAL A 385 -16.15 9.25 8.77
C VAL A 385 -15.42 10.38 9.51
N ALA A 386 -14.25 10.10 10.10
CA ALA A 386 -13.43 11.14 10.73
C ALA A 386 -12.96 12.21 9.72
N LYS A 387 -12.64 11.83 8.48
CA LYS A 387 -12.32 12.78 7.39
C LYS A 387 -13.50 13.67 7.04
N ASP A 388 -14.69 13.07 6.94
CA ASP A 388 -15.95 13.76 6.60
C ASP A 388 -16.34 14.78 7.67
N GLU A 389 -16.16 14.46 8.94
CA GLU A 389 -16.54 15.33 10.07
C GLU A 389 -15.56 16.49 10.34
N GLY A 390 -14.71 16.81 9.38
CA GLY A 390 -13.84 17.99 9.41
C GLY A 390 -12.36 17.68 9.56
N LYS A 391 -11.95 16.39 9.45
CA LYS A 391 -10.55 15.95 9.56
C LYS A 391 -9.94 16.21 10.94
N ARG A 392 -8.67 15.86 11.14
CA ARG A 392 -7.90 16.07 12.40
C ARG A 392 -8.63 15.55 13.63
N THR A 393 -9.32 14.46 13.50
CA THR A 393 -10.12 13.83 14.55
C THR A 393 -10.02 12.32 14.50
N CYS A 394 -10.53 11.65 15.53
CA CYS A 394 -10.65 10.19 15.55
C CYS A 394 -12.10 9.77 15.73
N ARG A 395 -12.45 8.60 15.20
CA ARG A 395 -13.74 7.95 15.40
C ARG A 395 -13.55 6.48 15.70
N VAL A 396 -14.33 5.98 16.65
CA VAL A 396 -14.47 4.55 16.89
C VAL A 396 -15.59 4.04 16.02
N PHE A 397 -15.35 2.95 15.32
CA PHE A 397 -16.35 2.35 14.43
C PHE A 397 -17.69 2.10 15.15
N SER A 398 -18.75 2.37 14.44
CA SER A 398 -20.10 1.91 14.78
C SER A 398 -20.81 1.41 13.51
N PRO A 399 -21.76 0.44 13.63
CA PRO A 399 -22.43 -0.10 12.45
C PRO A 399 -23.18 0.93 11.58
N GLU A 400 -23.59 2.06 12.16
CA GLU A 400 -24.23 3.16 11.44
C GLU A 400 -23.30 3.82 10.43
N MET A 401 -21.99 3.74 10.66
CA MET A 401 -20.98 4.31 9.76
C MET A 401 -20.91 3.57 8.41
N ASP A 402 -21.16 2.28 8.38
CA ASP A 402 -21.24 1.52 7.12
C ASP A 402 -22.35 2.07 6.20
N HIS A 403 -23.49 2.45 6.79
CA HIS A 403 -24.58 3.07 6.03
C HIS A 403 -24.16 4.44 5.49
N LYS A 404 -23.48 5.26 6.30
CA LYS A 404 -23.01 6.58 5.88
C LYS A 404 -22.03 6.48 4.72
N VAL A 405 -21.05 5.59 4.79
CA VAL A 405 -20.07 5.37 3.72
C VAL A 405 -20.72 4.83 2.45
N ALA A 406 -21.65 3.88 2.57
CA ALA A 406 -22.41 3.37 1.42
C ALA A 406 -23.24 4.47 0.76
N GLU A 407 -23.80 5.41 1.54
CA GLU A 407 -24.53 6.56 1.05
C GLU A 407 -23.60 7.51 0.27
N TYR A 408 -22.43 7.83 0.80
CA TYR A 408 -21.44 8.65 0.10
C TYR A 408 -20.97 8.03 -1.23
N MET A 409 -20.73 6.72 -1.26
CA MET A 409 -20.37 6.01 -2.50
C MET A 409 -21.50 6.05 -3.53
N TRP A 410 -22.73 5.95 -3.05
CA TRP A 410 -23.91 6.08 -3.92
C TRP A 410 -24.02 7.50 -4.48
N LEU A 411 -23.82 8.54 -3.64
CA LEU A 411 -23.82 9.94 -4.03
C LEU A 411 -22.73 10.24 -5.07
N ASP A 412 -21.50 9.72 -4.88
CA ASP A 412 -20.38 9.90 -5.81
C ASP A 412 -20.75 9.44 -7.22
N THR A 413 -21.36 8.28 -7.30
CA THR A 413 -21.73 7.70 -8.60
C THR A 413 -22.92 8.40 -9.24
N ASN A 414 -23.91 8.81 -8.43
CA ASN A 414 -25.23 9.18 -8.94
C ASN A 414 -25.46 10.67 -9.06
N LEU A 415 -24.84 11.54 -8.22
CA LEU A 415 -25.09 12.98 -8.25
C LEU A 415 -24.58 13.61 -9.55
N ARG A 416 -23.40 13.18 -10.05
CA ARG A 416 -22.87 13.65 -11.34
C ARG A 416 -23.83 13.28 -12.47
N ARG A 417 -24.27 12.03 -12.50
CA ARG A 417 -25.26 11.54 -13.48
C ARG A 417 -26.57 12.30 -13.36
N GLY A 418 -27.03 12.57 -12.14
CA GLY A 418 -28.26 13.34 -11.90
C GLY A 418 -28.22 14.75 -12.44
N LEU A 419 -27.06 15.43 -12.35
CA LEU A 419 -26.83 16.73 -12.99
C LEU A 419 -26.90 16.66 -14.52
N GLU A 420 -26.28 15.65 -15.12
CA GLU A 420 -26.23 15.47 -16.58
C GLU A 420 -27.57 15.04 -17.18
N GLU A 421 -28.32 14.19 -16.50
CA GLU A 421 -29.59 13.62 -16.96
C GLU A 421 -30.80 14.47 -16.59
N GLY A 422 -30.62 15.64 -15.95
CA GLY A 422 -31.72 16.56 -15.63
C GLY A 422 -32.66 16.06 -14.51
N GLN A 423 -32.09 15.30 -13.55
CA GLN A 423 -32.85 14.79 -12.39
C GLN A 423 -33.05 15.84 -11.29
N LEU A 424 -32.47 17.03 -11.44
CA LEU A 424 -32.63 18.14 -10.50
C LEU A 424 -33.85 18.98 -10.82
N ALA A 425 -34.45 19.52 -9.78
CA ALA A 425 -35.60 20.45 -9.89
C ALA A 425 -35.45 21.58 -8.86
N LEU A 426 -36.00 22.74 -9.15
CA LEU A 426 -36.19 23.81 -8.17
C LEU A 426 -37.62 23.80 -7.68
N LEU A 427 -37.80 23.85 -6.37
CA LEU A 427 -39.04 24.19 -5.72
C LEU A 427 -38.97 25.64 -5.23
N TYR A 428 -40.09 26.33 -5.22
CA TYR A 428 -40.15 27.73 -4.85
C TYR A 428 -40.97 27.91 -3.61
N GLN A 429 -40.44 28.65 -2.62
CA GLN A 429 -41.15 28.99 -1.40
C GLN A 429 -41.35 30.51 -1.32
N PRO A 430 -42.59 30.99 -1.12
CA PRO A 430 -42.86 32.43 -1.09
C PRO A 430 -42.33 33.09 0.18
N LYS A 431 -41.74 34.29 -0.01
CA LYS A 431 -41.47 35.28 1.05
C LYS A 431 -42.57 36.33 1.00
N VAL A 432 -43.28 36.47 2.09
CA VAL A 432 -44.46 37.34 2.18
C VAL A 432 -44.12 38.63 2.93
N GLU A 433 -44.38 39.78 2.34
CA GLU A 433 -44.24 41.06 3.02
C GLU A 433 -45.34 41.20 4.08
N LEU A 434 -44.97 41.32 5.36
CA LEU A 434 -45.93 41.34 6.48
C LEU A 434 -46.87 42.55 6.48
N ALA A 435 -46.43 43.71 6.02
CA ALA A 435 -47.23 44.94 5.99
C ALA A 435 -48.35 44.84 4.97
N THR A 436 -48.11 44.26 3.81
CA THR A 436 -49.03 44.23 2.67
C THR A 436 -49.64 42.87 2.41
N GLY A 437 -48.96 41.76 2.90
CA GLY A 437 -49.26 40.36 2.57
C GLY A 437 -48.98 40.01 1.11
N ILE A 438 -48.23 40.86 0.36
CA ILE A 438 -47.84 40.61 -1.03
C ILE A 438 -46.61 39.71 -1.06
N VAL A 439 -46.55 38.83 -2.04
CA VAL A 439 -45.35 38.05 -2.36
C VAL A 439 -44.50 38.84 -3.35
N LYS A 440 -43.32 39.27 -2.95
CA LYS A 440 -42.37 40.00 -3.79
C LYS A 440 -41.13 39.16 -4.15
N SER A 441 -40.88 38.15 -3.39
CA SER A 441 -39.74 37.23 -3.65
C SER A 441 -40.07 35.78 -3.27
N VAL A 442 -39.32 34.89 -3.84
CA VAL A 442 -39.36 33.44 -3.58
C VAL A 442 -37.94 32.93 -3.33
N GLU A 443 -37.81 31.94 -2.48
CA GLU A 443 -36.56 31.15 -2.36
C GLU A 443 -36.63 29.95 -3.29
N ALA A 444 -35.57 29.75 -4.08
CA ALA A 444 -35.42 28.60 -4.96
C ALA A 444 -34.63 27.52 -4.24
N LEU A 445 -35.27 26.42 -3.97
CA LEU A 445 -34.78 25.30 -3.18
C LEU A 445 -34.54 24.08 -4.09
N VAL A 446 -33.29 23.67 -4.25
CA VAL A 446 -32.95 22.53 -5.09
C VAL A 446 -33.50 21.22 -4.50
N ARG A 447 -33.97 20.34 -5.38
CA ARG A 447 -34.38 18.96 -5.06
C ARG A 447 -33.78 18.03 -6.09
N TRP A 448 -33.38 16.86 -5.65
CA TRP A 448 -32.89 15.83 -6.55
C TRP A 448 -33.91 14.70 -6.63
N ASN A 449 -34.48 14.49 -7.80
CA ASN A 449 -35.44 13.43 -8.08
C ASN A 449 -34.73 12.22 -8.65
N SER A 450 -34.18 11.40 -7.77
CA SER A 450 -33.49 10.17 -8.18
C SER A 450 -34.48 9.10 -8.64
N PRO A 451 -34.26 8.45 -9.80
CA PRO A 451 -35.10 7.32 -10.24
C PRO A 451 -35.11 6.14 -9.26
N GLU A 452 -34.04 5.97 -8.50
CA GLU A 452 -33.85 4.84 -7.58
C GLU A 452 -34.39 5.11 -6.18
N ARG A 453 -34.22 6.36 -5.68
CA ARG A 453 -34.52 6.74 -4.28
C ARG A 453 -35.63 7.77 -4.12
N GLY A 454 -36.24 8.21 -5.23
CA GLY A 454 -37.24 9.28 -5.20
C GLY A 454 -36.60 10.63 -4.93
N GLN A 455 -37.36 11.52 -4.23
CA GLN A 455 -36.90 12.87 -3.96
C GLN A 455 -35.90 12.91 -2.77
N ILE A 456 -34.66 13.31 -3.04
CA ILE A 456 -33.57 13.48 -2.08
C ILE A 456 -33.53 14.97 -1.65
N GLN A 457 -33.39 15.20 -0.34
CA GLN A 457 -33.35 16.55 0.22
C GLN A 457 -31.95 17.17 0.10
N PRO A 458 -31.83 18.50 0.05
CA PRO A 458 -30.55 19.20 -0.03
C PRO A 458 -29.54 18.78 1.05
N ASN A 459 -30.00 18.61 2.28
CA ASN A 459 -29.16 18.23 3.41
C ASN A 459 -28.45 16.87 3.21
N ASP A 460 -29.04 16.00 2.38
CA ASP A 460 -28.51 14.66 2.14
C ASP A 460 -27.41 14.63 1.06
N PHE A 461 -27.29 15.67 0.19
CA PHE A 461 -26.32 15.65 -0.91
C PHE A 461 -25.49 16.94 -1.09
N ILE A 462 -25.86 18.07 -0.50
CA ILE A 462 -25.11 19.34 -0.65
C ILE A 462 -23.74 19.22 0.00
N GLY A 463 -23.63 18.67 1.23
CA GLY A 463 -22.35 18.46 1.89
C GLY A 463 -21.40 17.62 1.02
N TYR A 464 -21.89 16.53 0.45
CA TYR A 464 -21.13 15.74 -0.50
C TYR A 464 -20.73 16.54 -1.77
N ALA A 465 -21.66 17.33 -2.34
CA ALA A 465 -21.37 18.16 -3.52
C ALA A 465 -20.27 19.18 -3.24
N GLU A 466 -20.22 19.73 -2.03
CA GLU A 466 -19.16 20.64 -1.58
C GLU A 466 -17.79 19.92 -1.50
N GLU A 467 -17.75 18.73 -0.91
CA GLU A 467 -16.49 17.96 -0.74
C GLU A 467 -15.93 17.44 -2.06
N SER A 468 -16.81 16.94 -2.93
CA SER A 468 -16.46 16.40 -4.24
C SER A 468 -16.17 17.46 -5.31
N GLY A 469 -16.44 18.75 -5.01
CA GLY A 469 -16.35 19.85 -5.98
C GLY A 469 -17.53 19.92 -6.96
N LEU A 470 -18.54 19.05 -6.81
CA LEU A 470 -19.77 19.09 -7.63
C LEU A 470 -20.66 20.29 -7.32
N ILE A 471 -20.40 20.99 -6.20
CA ILE A 471 -21.12 22.21 -5.83
C ILE A 471 -20.98 23.32 -6.88
N GLY A 472 -19.84 23.41 -7.60
CA GLY A 472 -19.65 24.35 -8.68
C GLY A 472 -20.59 24.10 -9.88
N PRO A 473 -20.58 22.92 -10.50
CA PRO A 473 -21.56 22.52 -11.52
C PRO A 473 -23.03 22.63 -11.06
N LEU A 474 -23.33 22.19 -9.84
CA LEU A 474 -24.66 22.29 -9.24
C LEU A 474 -25.14 23.76 -9.12
N GLY A 475 -24.29 24.64 -8.57
CA GLY A 475 -24.61 26.05 -8.43
C GLY A 475 -24.82 26.74 -9.77
N ARG A 476 -24.01 26.41 -10.80
CA ARG A 476 -24.28 26.92 -12.17
C ARG A 476 -25.64 26.50 -12.68
N TRP A 477 -26.03 25.25 -12.47
CA TRP A 477 -27.33 24.75 -12.88
C TRP A 477 -28.47 25.50 -12.13
N VAL A 478 -28.32 25.69 -10.81
CA VAL A 478 -29.29 26.44 -9.99
C VAL A 478 -29.42 27.89 -10.49
N MET A 479 -28.30 28.60 -10.68
CA MET A 479 -28.27 29.98 -11.18
C MET A 479 -28.97 30.10 -12.54
N GLN A 480 -28.67 29.22 -13.48
CA GLN A 480 -29.26 29.23 -14.81
C GLN A 480 -30.77 28.95 -14.76
N THR A 481 -31.20 27.95 -13.99
CA THR A 481 -32.60 27.56 -13.87
C THR A 481 -33.43 28.62 -13.18
N ALA A 482 -32.92 29.21 -12.08
CA ALA A 482 -33.57 30.30 -11.36
C ALA A 482 -33.69 31.56 -12.22
N ALA A 483 -32.63 31.94 -12.95
CA ALA A 483 -32.67 33.10 -13.84
C ALA A 483 -33.70 32.92 -14.99
N MET A 484 -33.73 31.74 -15.60
CA MET A 484 -34.69 31.41 -16.64
C MET A 484 -36.16 31.49 -16.10
N GLN A 485 -36.37 30.98 -14.89
CA GLN A 485 -37.70 31.03 -14.28
C GLN A 485 -38.12 32.46 -13.93
N ALA A 486 -37.22 33.29 -13.38
CA ALA A 486 -37.47 34.69 -13.11
C ALA A 486 -37.81 35.47 -14.39
N ALA A 487 -37.12 35.19 -15.50
CA ALA A 487 -37.40 35.77 -16.81
C ALA A 487 -38.79 35.33 -17.32
N ALA A 488 -39.19 34.08 -17.14
CA ALA A 488 -40.50 33.57 -17.51
C ALA A 488 -41.62 34.26 -16.72
N TRP A 489 -41.45 34.49 -15.43
CA TRP A 489 -42.42 35.25 -14.60
C TRP A 489 -42.49 36.72 -14.99
N LYS A 490 -41.34 37.36 -15.26
CA LYS A 490 -41.31 38.75 -15.77
C LYS A 490 -42.09 38.87 -17.09
N ALA A 491 -41.94 37.90 -17.99
CA ALA A 491 -42.68 37.89 -19.26
C ALA A 491 -44.19 37.71 -19.07
N GLN A 492 -44.64 37.10 -17.95
CA GLN A 492 -46.05 36.99 -17.55
C GLN A 492 -46.57 38.22 -16.76
N GLY A 493 -45.73 39.23 -16.54
CA GLY A 493 -46.06 40.40 -15.75
C GLY A 493 -45.96 40.20 -14.23
N LEU A 494 -45.30 39.12 -13.80
CA LEU A 494 -45.04 38.83 -12.39
C LEU A 494 -43.61 39.29 -12.05
N GLU A 495 -43.49 40.44 -11.39
CA GLU A 495 -42.17 40.94 -10.93
C GLU A 495 -41.79 40.29 -9.60
N LEU A 496 -41.30 39.04 -9.68
CA LEU A 496 -40.86 38.26 -8.53
C LEU A 496 -39.34 38.17 -8.50
N ARG A 497 -38.74 38.47 -7.38
CA ARG A 497 -37.31 38.19 -7.12
C ARG A 497 -37.15 36.74 -6.76
N VAL A 498 -36.07 36.12 -7.22
CA VAL A 498 -35.73 34.72 -6.92
C VAL A 498 -34.44 34.69 -6.14
N ALA A 499 -34.49 34.26 -4.89
CA ALA A 499 -33.31 34.06 -4.07
C ALA A 499 -32.76 32.65 -4.26
N ILE A 500 -31.43 32.53 -4.38
CA ILE A 500 -30.72 31.29 -4.55
C ILE A 500 -29.65 31.16 -3.48
N ASN A 501 -29.50 29.95 -2.93
CA ASN A 501 -28.47 29.62 -1.96
C ASN A 501 -27.11 29.46 -2.64
N VAL A 502 -26.05 30.04 -2.07
CA VAL A 502 -24.67 29.94 -2.53
C VAL A 502 -23.77 29.46 -1.39
N SER A 503 -23.06 28.38 -1.62
CA SER A 503 -22.20 27.76 -0.62
C SER A 503 -20.89 28.54 -0.42
N ALA A 504 -20.33 28.46 0.80
CA ALA A 504 -19.01 29.03 1.14
C ALA A 504 -17.92 28.60 0.16
N ARG A 505 -17.90 27.31 -0.23
CA ARG A 505 -16.92 26.78 -1.19
C ARG A 505 -17.05 27.37 -2.59
N GLN A 506 -18.22 27.82 -2.99
CA GLN A 506 -18.41 28.51 -4.26
C GLN A 506 -17.86 29.94 -4.23
N LEU A 507 -17.86 30.61 -3.08
CA LEU A 507 -17.28 31.95 -2.93
C LEU A 507 -15.74 31.96 -2.97
N VAL A 508 -15.06 30.83 -2.72
CA VAL A 508 -13.61 30.72 -2.93
C VAL A 508 -13.26 30.71 -4.43
N ASP A 509 -14.19 30.31 -5.31
CA ASP A 509 -13.99 30.30 -6.75
C ASP A 509 -14.46 31.63 -7.36
N THR A 510 -13.52 32.49 -7.74
CA THR A 510 -13.80 33.77 -8.41
C THR A 510 -14.61 33.62 -9.70
N ALA A 511 -14.70 32.41 -10.26
CA ALA A 511 -15.54 32.13 -11.43
C ALA A 511 -17.05 32.19 -11.12
N VAL A 512 -17.47 32.18 -9.86
CA VAL A 512 -18.88 32.20 -9.47
C VAL A 512 -19.61 33.45 -9.97
N VAL A 513 -18.99 34.63 -9.92
CA VAL A 513 -19.52 35.88 -10.45
C VAL A 513 -19.70 35.82 -11.97
N ARG A 514 -18.73 35.22 -12.66
CA ARG A 514 -18.84 34.99 -14.12
C ARG A 514 -20.01 34.07 -14.45
N HIS A 515 -20.17 32.97 -13.73
CA HIS A 515 -21.28 32.04 -13.95
C HIS A 515 -22.63 32.68 -13.70
N PHE A 516 -22.73 33.55 -12.68
CA PHE A 516 -23.94 34.32 -12.40
C PHE A 516 -24.25 35.27 -13.56
N ARG A 517 -23.29 36.04 -14.05
CA ARG A 517 -23.45 36.93 -15.22
C ARG A 517 -23.91 36.16 -16.45
N GLU A 518 -23.27 35.04 -16.76
CA GLU A 518 -23.62 34.18 -17.90
C GLU A 518 -25.08 33.65 -17.78
N ALA A 519 -25.53 33.33 -16.56
CA ALA A 519 -26.90 32.89 -16.31
C ALA A 519 -27.93 34.03 -16.61
N LEU A 520 -27.65 35.25 -16.16
CA LEU A 520 -28.48 36.41 -16.43
C LEU A 520 -28.54 36.76 -17.94
N GLU A 521 -27.38 36.75 -18.61
CA GLU A 521 -27.28 37.01 -20.06
C GLU A 521 -28.08 36.00 -20.88
N ARG A 522 -27.97 34.71 -20.56
CA ARG A 522 -28.70 33.61 -21.22
C ARG A 522 -30.22 33.75 -21.03
N ALA A 523 -30.64 34.12 -19.82
CA ALA A 523 -32.05 34.34 -19.51
C ALA A 523 -32.58 35.67 -20.04
N LYS A 524 -31.71 36.57 -20.52
CA LYS A 524 -32.06 37.97 -20.87
C LYS A 524 -32.82 38.67 -19.72
N LEU A 525 -32.34 38.42 -18.50
CA LEU A 525 -32.96 38.89 -17.27
C LEU A 525 -32.15 40.03 -16.68
N ASP A 526 -32.83 41.05 -16.18
CA ASP A 526 -32.25 42.05 -15.31
C ASP A 526 -31.82 41.42 -13.99
N SER A 527 -30.57 41.67 -13.56
CA SER A 527 -29.99 41.13 -12.33
C SER A 527 -30.78 41.48 -11.06
N CYS A 528 -31.56 42.59 -11.11
CA CYS A 528 -32.39 42.99 -9.98
C CYS A 528 -33.49 41.99 -9.56
N LEU A 529 -33.75 40.96 -10.37
CA LEU A 529 -34.71 39.90 -10.06
C LEU A 529 -34.07 38.62 -9.51
N VAL A 530 -32.76 38.57 -9.30
CA VAL A 530 -32.09 37.43 -8.68
C VAL A 530 -31.32 37.91 -7.46
N ASP A 531 -31.55 37.24 -6.30
CA ASP A 531 -30.91 37.49 -5.03
C ASP A 531 -30.02 36.29 -4.64
N LEU A 532 -29.03 36.55 -3.81
CA LEU A 532 -28.13 35.53 -3.31
C LEU A 532 -28.29 35.36 -1.79
N GLU A 533 -28.37 34.15 -1.32
CA GLU A 533 -28.39 33.78 0.11
C GLU A 533 -27.09 33.11 0.49
N LEU A 534 -26.42 33.65 1.49
CA LEU A 534 -25.11 33.20 1.99
C LEU A 534 -25.24 32.84 3.46
N THR A 535 -24.79 31.68 3.88
CA THR A 535 -24.77 31.33 5.30
C THR A 535 -23.70 32.12 6.05
N GLU A 536 -23.85 32.27 7.35
CA GLU A 536 -22.92 32.98 8.23
C GLU A 536 -21.48 32.42 8.13
N SER A 537 -21.34 31.12 7.96
CA SER A 537 -20.03 30.43 7.82
C SER A 537 -19.24 30.90 6.60
N CYS A 538 -19.90 31.37 5.55
CA CYS A 538 -19.23 31.87 4.34
C CYS A 538 -18.36 33.12 4.58
N LEU A 539 -18.61 33.84 5.66
CA LEU A 539 -17.97 35.11 5.97
C LEU A 539 -16.74 34.96 6.88
N ILE A 540 -16.53 33.79 7.45
CA ILE A 540 -15.50 33.55 8.50
C ILE A 540 -14.14 33.17 7.90
N GLU A 541 -14.09 32.46 6.78
CA GLU A 541 -12.84 31.91 6.24
C GLU A 541 -11.92 32.99 5.63
N ASP A 542 -12.47 33.93 4.84
CA ASP A 542 -11.75 35.08 4.27
C ASP A 542 -12.70 36.26 4.08
N GLU A 543 -12.81 37.11 5.10
CA GLU A 543 -13.71 38.28 5.11
C GLU A 543 -13.47 39.24 3.92
N ALA A 544 -12.20 39.48 3.57
CA ALA A 544 -11.86 40.43 2.52
C ALA A 544 -12.27 39.93 1.13
N ALA A 545 -12.01 38.65 0.84
CA ALA A 545 -12.43 38.03 -0.40
C ALA A 545 -13.96 37.94 -0.52
N ALA A 546 -14.64 37.59 0.58
CA ALA A 546 -16.12 37.58 0.61
C ALA A 546 -16.72 38.94 0.34
N ILE A 547 -16.22 40.02 0.97
CA ILE A 547 -16.69 41.40 0.73
C ILE A 547 -16.50 41.81 -0.73
N ASP A 548 -15.37 41.47 -1.33
CA ASP A 548 -15.07 41.79 -2.75
C ASP A 548 -16.08 41.09 -3.69
N LEU A 549 -16.32 39.79 -3.48
CA LEU A 549 -17.29 39.02 -4.25
C LEU A 549 -18.74 39.52 -4.07
N ILE A 550 -19.15 39.79 -2.84
CA ILE A 550 -20.47 40.36 -2.54
C ILE A 550 -20.64 41.71 -3.25
N THR A 551 -19.60 42.55 -3.23
CA THR A 551 -19.62 43.83 -3.93
C THR A 551 -19.81 43.65 -5.44
N GLN A 552 -19.08 42.71 -6.05
CA GLN A 552 -19.22 42.38 -7.47
C GLN A 552 -20.67 41.90 -7.82
N PHE A 553 -21.30 41.09 -6.98
CA PHE A 553 -22.68 40.68 -7.19
C PHE A 553 -23.65 41.84 -7.09
N ARG A 554 -23.45 42.77 -6.13
CA ARG A 554 -24.26 43.98 -5.99
C ARG A 554 -24.07 44.94 -7.16
N GLU A 555 -22.88 45.07 -7.69
CA GLU A 555 -22.61 45.83 -8.93
C GLU A 555 -23.39 45.29 -10.13
N LEU A 556 -23.62 43.96 -10.16
CA LEU A 556 -24.52 43.36 -11.15
C LEU A 556 -26.00 43.57 -10.84
N GLY A 557 -26.35 44.21 -9.70
CA GLY A 557 -27.70 44.56 -9.29
C GLY A 557 -28.41 43.49 -8.44
N ALA A 558 -27.75 42.42 -8.03
CA ALA A 558 -28.29 41.42 -7.14
C ALA A 558 -28.36 41.94 -5.68
N GLN A 559 -29.33 41.51 -4.91
CA GLN A 559 -29.35 41.69 -3.45
C GLN A 559 -28.68 40.50 -2.80
N VAL A 560 -27.96 40.74 -1.71
CA VAL A 560 -27.27 39.68 -0.95
C VAL A 560 -27.86 39.60 0.46
N HIS A 561 -28.33 38.41 0.80
CA HIS A 561 -28.97 38.10 2.06
C HIS A 561 -28.05 37.20 2.91
N LEU A 562 -27.97 37.46 4.21
CA LEU A 562 -27.32 36.60 5.16
C LEU A 562 -28.31 35.58 5.70
N ASP A 563 -28.05 34.30 5.48
CA ASP A 563 -28.85 33.17 5.92
C ASP A 563 -28.40 32.59 7.27
N ASP A 564 -29.31 31.91 7.96
CA ASP A 564 -29.09 31.25 9.26
C ASP A 564 -28.53 32.17 10.35
N PHE A 565 -28.86 33.46 10.32
CA PHE A 565 -28.33 34.47 11.24
C PHE A 565 -28.58 34.11 12.71
N GLY A 566 -27.49 34.08 13.50
CA GLY A 566 -27.45 33.79 14.91
C GLY A 566 -27.13 32.37 15.30
N THR A 567 -26.93 31.46 14.34
CA THR A 567 -26.52 30.08 14.60
C THR A 567 -24.99 29.91 14.65
N GLY A 568 -24.25 30.91 14.14
CA GLY A 568 -22.78 30.92 14.05
C GLY A 568 -22.11 31.89 15.03
N TYR A 569 -20.84 32.16 14.75
CA TYR A 569 -19.96 33.01 15.60
C TYR A 569 -19.65 34.37 14.98
N SER A 570 -20.47 34.90 14.07
CA SER A 570 -20.19 36.21 13.49
C SER A 570 -20.20 37.32 14.56
N SER A 571 -19.14 38.08 14.59
CA SER A 571 -19.06 39.27 15.43
C SER A 571 -19.95 40.36 14.82
N LEU A 572 -20.77 41.06 15.65
CA LEU A 572 -21.56 42.23 15.22
C LEU A 572 -20.71 43.28 14.49
N SER A 573 -19.38 43.33 14.79
CA SER A 573 -18.46 44.25 14.13
C SER A 573 -18.16 43.84 12.67
N GLN A 574 -18.25 42.57 12.33
CA GLN A 574 -18.09 42.06 10.96
C GLN A 574 -19.37 42.35 10.13
N LEU A 575 -20.53 42.11 10.73
CA LEU A 575 -21.83 42.36 10.07
C LEU A 575 -21.94 43.79 9.53
N GLY A 576 -21.46 44.79 10.27
CA GLY A 576 -21.50 46.20 9.86
C GLY A 576 -20.54 46.57 8.72
N ARG A 577 -19.62 45.67 8.33
CA ARG A 577 -18.66 45.93 7.23
C ARG A 577 -19.08 45.26 5.91
N ILE A 578 -19.90 44.22 6.00
CA ILE A 578 -20.29 43.43 4.85
C ILE A 578 -21.47 44.13 4.18
N PRO A 579 -21.42 44.37 2.85
CA PRO A 579 -22.48 45.08 2.13
C PRO A 579 -23.70 44.16 1.85
N LEU A 580 -24.45 43.86 2.92
CA LEU A 580 -25.66 43.06 2.87
C LEU A 580 -26.92 43.94 2.64
N ASP A 581 -27.98 43.35 2.12
CA ASP A 581 -29.30 44.00 1.94
C ASP A 581 -30.35 43.45 2.91
N MET A 582 -30.18 42.21 3.38
CA MET A 582 -31.19 41.54 4.20
C MET A 582 -30.54 40.47 5.09
N ILE A 583 -31.13 40.18 6.23
CA ILE A 583 -30.81 39.03 7.07
C ILE A 583 -32.04 38.12 7.21
N LYS A 584 -31.77 36.80 7.31
CA LYS A 584 -32.80 35.79 7.54
C LYS A 584 -32.58 35.22 8.95
N LEU A 585 -33.63 35.33 9.80
CA LEU A 585 -33.62 34.75 11.13
C LEU A 585 -33.93 33.25 11.03
N ASP A 586 -33.04 32.40 11.48
CA ASP A 586 -33.23 30.96 11.43
C ASP A 586 -34.46 30.50 12.22
N ARG A 587 -35.14 29.49 11.70
CA ARG A 587 -36.33 28.88 12.26
C ARG A 587 -36.21 28.44 13.72
N SER A 588 -35.01 28.09 14.20
CA SER A 588 -34.79 27.64 15.58
C SER A 588 -35.14 28.75 16.60
N PHE A 589 -34.83 29.99 16.24
CA PHE A 589 -35.20 31.16 17.05
C PHE A 589 -36.69 31.45 17.01
N VAL A 590 -37.28 31.33 15.83
CA VAL A 590 -38.71 31.59 15.63
C VAL A 590 -39.60 30.60 16.37
N ARG A 591 -39.31 29.30 16.31
CA ARG A 591 -40.07 28.27 17.03
C ARG A 591 -40.06 28.44 18.55
N SER A 592 -38.98 28.99 19.09
CA SER A 592 -38.80 29.12 20.54
C SER A 592 -39.54 30.29 21.16
N ILE A 593 -40.02 31.25 20.37
CA ILE A 593 -40.66 32.50 20.90
C ILE A 593 -41.95 32.26 21.65
N ASN A 594 -42.72 31.22 21.32
CA ASN A 594 -43.99 30.93 21.99
C ASN A 594 -43.80 30.33 23.39
N ALA A 595 -42.65 29.72 23.67
CA ALA A 595 -42.38 28.96 24.88
C ALA A 595 -41.42 29.65 25.85
N ASP A 596 -40.52 30.54 25.37
CA ASP A 596 -39.43 31.10 26.15
C ASP A 596 -39.26 32.62 26.00
N LYS A 597 -39.39 33.34 27.15
CA LYS A 597 -39.12 34.77 27.22
C LYS A 597 -37.71 35.19 26.87
N LYS A 598 -36.73 34.30 27.09
CA LYS A 598 -35.33 34.54 26.70
C LYS A 598 -35.18 34.50 25.19
N ALA A 599 -35.83 33.53 24.53
CA ALA A 599 -35.89 33.48 23.08
C ALA A 599 -36.54 34.73 22.48
N GLN A 600 -37.65 35.19 23.04
CA GLN A 600 -38.26 36.45 22.64
C GLN A 600 -37.31 37.65 22.78
N ALA A 601 -36.55 37.74 23.89
CA ALA A 601 -35.60 38.81 24.10
C ALA A 601 -34.44 38.76 23.09
N LEU A 602 -33.97 37.56 22.79
CA LEU A 602 -32.89 37.36 21.79
C LEU A 602 -33.34 37.80 20.40
N VAL A 603 -34.51 37.35 19.95
CA VAL A 603 -35.09 37.74 18.63
C VAL A 603 -35.30 39.25 18.56
N ARG A 604 -35.80 39.89 19.62
CA ARG A 604 -35.92 41.38 19.67
C ARG A 604 -34.55 42.05 19.46
N SER A 605 -33.51 41.54 20.12
CA SER A 605 -32.16 42.11 20.00
C SER A 605 -31.62 41.93 18.59
N MET A 606 -31.82 40.77 17.98
CA MET A 606 -31.39 40.49 16.59
C MET A 606 -32.07 41.40 15.59
N VAL A 607 -33.39 41.55 15.69
CA VAL A 607 -34.16 42.45 14.82
C VAL A 607 -33.71 43.90 15.02
N ALA A 608 -33.54 44.36 16.25
CA ALA A 608 -33.08 45.72 16.53
C ALA A 608 -31.68 45.98 15.93
N VAL A 609 -30.75 45.05 16.05
CA VAL A 609 -29.42 45.16 15.42
C VAL A 609 -29.52 45.27 13.91
N ALA A 610 -30.36 44.46 13.28
CA ALA A 610 -30.57 44.51 11.83
C ALA A 610 -31.13 45.88 11.39
N GLN A 611 -32.13 46.40 12.12
CA GLN A 611 -32.73 47.70 11.84
C GLN A 611 -31.76 48.87 12.00
N GLU A 612 -30.89 48.85 13.04
CA GLU A 612 -29.85 49.85 13.22
C GLU A 612 -28.79 49.82 12.13
N LEU A 613 -28.58 48.65 11.48
CA LEU A 613 -27.71 48.48 10.33
C LEU A 613 -28.43 48.73 8.99
N GLU A 614 -29.67 49.20 9.00
CA GLU A 614 -30.50 49.44 7.81
C GLU A 614 -30.72 48.15 6.95
N LEU A 615 -30.64 46.98 7.57
CA LEU A 615 -30.87 45.68 6.92
C LEU A 615 -32.35 45.28 7.07
N LYS A 616 -32.95 44.77 6.01
CA LYS A 616 -34.26 44.13 6.06
C LYS A 616 -34.17 42.78 6.74
N VAL A 617 -35.29 42.38 7.35
CA VAL A 617 -35.38 41.10 8.08
C VAL A 617 -36.38 40.17 7.45
N VAL A 618 -35.99 38.91 7.24
CA VAL A 618 -36.87 37.77 6.93
C VAL A 618 -36.94 36.87 8.16
N ALA A 619 -38.13 36.59 8.67
CA ALA A 619 -38.26 35.56 9.71
C ALA A 619 -38.67 34.23 9.06
N GLU A 620 -37.87 33.19 9.31
CA GLU A 620 -38.08 31.86 8.75
C GLU A 620 -38.88 30.93 9.66
N GLY A 621 -39.51 29.92 9.05
CA GLY A 621 -40.18 28.86 9.78
C GLY A 621 -41.45 29.30 10.51
N ILE A 622 -42.10 30.35 10.05
CA ILE A 622 -43.40 30.77 10.60
C ILE A 622 -44.46 29.69 10.34
N GLU A 623 -44.94 29.08 11.40
CA GLU A 623 -45.98 28.03 11.37
C GLU A 623 -47.30 28.46 12.02
N THR A 624 -47.25 29.40 12.97
CA THR A 624 -48.42 29.82 13.75
C THR A 624 -48.70 31.31 13.58
N GLU A 625 -49.99 31.70 13.88
CA GLU A 625 -50.41 33.09 13.89
C GLU A 625 -49.73 33.92 15.00
N ALA A 626 -49.45 33.28 16.15
CA ALA A 626 -48.76 33.92 17.25
C ALA A 626 -47.33 34.36 16.87
N GLU A 627 -46.61 33.53 16.14
CA GLU A 627 -45.30 33.86 15.59
C GLU A 627 -45.35 35.02 14.61
N GLU A 628 -46.33 34.99 13.69
CA GLU A 628 -46.54 36.07 12.72
C GLU A 628 -46.83 37.39 13.42
N VAL A 629 -47.76 37.40 14.39
CA VAL A 629 -48.12 38.61 15.17
C VAL A 629 -46.94 39.15 15.94
N PHE A 630 -46.13 38.27 16.54
CA PHE A 630 -44.91 38.67 17.26
C PHE A 630 -43.90 39.33 16.33
N MET A 631 -43.60 38.74 15.17
CA MET A 631 -42.68 39.30 14.19
C MET A 631 -43.17 40.62 13.62
N LYS A 632 -44.46 40.71 13.35
CA LYS A 632 -45.12 41.97 12.92
C LYS A 632 -44.98 43.07 13.96
N GLY A 633 -45.10 42.72 15.26
CA GLY A 633 -44.92 43.67 16.36
C GLY A 633 -43.50 44.18 16.53
N LEU A 634 -42.50 43.46 15.98
CA LEU A 634 -41.08 43.86 15.95
C LEU A 634 -40.73 44.68 14.68
N GLY A 635 -41.66 44.84 13.73
CA GLY A 635 -41.38 45.55 12.48
C GLY A 635 -40.60 44.71 11.44
N VAL A 636 -40.63 43.38 11.55
CA VAL A 636 -40.01 42.48 10.55
C VAL A 636 -40.73 42.66 9.21
N GLU A 637 -39.97 42.81 8.13
CA GLU A 637 -40.55 43.13 6.81
C GLU A 637 -41.09 41.90 6.09
N TYR A 638 -40.39 40.78 6.15
CA TYR A 638 -40.72 39.57 5.40
C TYR A 638 -40.83 38.36 6.30
N VAL A 639 -41.67 37.44 5.91
CA VAL A 639 -41.82 36.13 6.57
C VAL A 639 -41.87 35.01 5.55
N GLN A 640 -41.36 33.87 5.96
CA GLN A 640 -41.33 32.61 5.22
C GLN A 640 -41.71 31.47 6.15
N GLY A 641 -42.55 30.53 5.71
CA GLY A 641 -42.90 29.38 6.51
C GLY A 641 -44.12 28.63 6.05
N PHE A 642 -44.38 27.48 6.72
CA PHE A 642 -45.47 26.59 6.34
C PHE A 642 -46.87 27.14 6.62
N ARG A 643 -46.97 28.18 7.43
CA ARG A 643 -48.21 28.93 7.59
C ARG A 643 -48.69 29.51 6.26
N TYR A 644 -47.78 29.89 5.38
CA TYR A 644 -48.10 30.47 4.07
C TYR A 644 -48.11 29.40 2.99
N ALA A 645 -46.98 28.73 2.81
CA ALA A 645 -46.83 27.65 1.84
C ALA A 645 -45.58 26.81 2.11
N ARG A 646 -45.62 25.54 1.74
CA ARG A 646 -44.43 24.69 1.61
C ARG A 646 -43.72 24.98 0.30
N PRO A 647 -42.43 24.64 0.16
CA PRO A 647 -41.76 24.67 -1.14
C PRO A 647 -42.56 23.84 -2.17
N MET A 648 -42.85 24.41 -3.34
CA MET A 648 -43.69 23.78 -4.35
C MET A 648 -43.13 23.97 -5.76
N PRO A 649 -43.47 23.12 -6.73
CA PRO A 649 -43.12 23.30 -8.14
C PRO A 649 -43.73 24.57 -8.73
N VAL A 650 -43.13 25.08 -9.84
CA VAL A 650 -43.55 26.31 -10.54
C VAL A 650 -45.06 26.37 -10.76
N ALA A 651 -45.65 25.31 -11.33
CA ALA A 651 -47.07 25.29 -11.68
C ALA A 651 -48.00 25.43 -10.45
N GLU A 652 -47.62 24.77 -9.35
CA GLU A 652 -48.36 24.87 -8.08
C GLU A 652 -48.21 26.27 -7.45
N PHE A 653 -46.96 26.82 -7.50
CA PHE A 653 -46.73 28.19 -7.01
C PHE A 653 -47.51 29.22 -7.76
N GLU A 654 -47.55 29.17 -9.09
CA GLU A 654 -48.32 30.08 -9.91
C GLU A 654 -49.85 29.98 -9.65
N ALA A 655 -50.37 28.78 -9.45
CA ALA A 655 -51.75 28.55 -9.08
C ALA A 655 -52.05 29.13 -7.70
N TRP A 656 -51.21 28.85 -6.70
CA TRP A 656 -51.32 29.38 -5.34
C TRP A 656 -51.28 30.93 -5.31
N LEU A 657 -50.37 31.53 -6.08
CA LEU A 657 -50.24 32.99 -6.16
C LEU A 657 -51.49 33.64 -6.76
N ARG A 658 -52.02 33.07 -7.84
CA ARG A 658 -53.27 33.55 -8.48
C ARG A 658 -54.45 33.48 -7.54
N ASP A 659 -54.64 32.43 -6.80
CA ASP A 659 -55.76 32.29 -5.85
C ASP A 659 -55.61 33.29 -4.69
N ARG A 660 -54.38 33.51 -4.20
CA ARG A 660 -54.12 34.51 -3.16
C ARG A 660 -54.40 35.96 -3.64
N GLN A 661 -54.07 36.27 -4.88
CA GLN A 661 -54.38 37.58 -5.48
C GLN A 661 -55.87 37.77 -5.68
N LYS A 662 -56.63 36.75 -6.07
CA LYS A 662 -58.12 36.82 -6.19
C LYS A 662 -58.76 37.05 -4.84
N ILE A 663 -58.34 36.39 -3.79
CA ILE A 663 -58.86 36.57 -2.43
C ILE A 663 -58.70 38.04 -1.99
N ARG A 664 -57.63 38.69 -2.36
CA ARG A 664 -57.31 40.07 -2.01
C ARG A 664 -58.14 41.11 -2.79
N LEU A 665 -58.54 40.81 -4.01
CA LEU A 665 -59.42 41.67 -4.81
C LEU A 665 -60.90 41.64 -4.34
N ILE A 666 -61.20 40.63 -3.48
CA ILE A 666 -62.56 40.43 -2.92
C ILE A 666 -62.63 40.92 -1.48
N ALA A 667 -61.55 41.09 -0.75
CA ALA A 667 -61.44 41.61 0.60
C ALA A 667 -61.11 43.11 0.58
#